data_ab16954ef7d04c9933706645d9e909b5
#
_entry.id   ab16954ef7d04c9933706645d9e909b5
#
_cell.length_a   1.000
_cell.length_b   1.000
_cell.length_c   1.000
_cell.angle_alpha   90.00
_cell.angle_beta   90.00
_cell.angle_gamma   90.00
#
_symmetry.space_group_name_H-M   'P 1'
#
loop_
_entity.id
_entity.type
_entity.pdbx_description
1 polymer ?
#
loop_
_entity_poly.entity_id
_entity_poly.type
_entity_poly.pdbx_seq_one_letter_code
_entity_poly.pdbx_strand_id
1 'polypeptide(L)'
;MKRFLLLLFIVIGHTSFSQGSYGEWEKKFEQLGTMLPTPNTYRAASGAPGIDYWQQKADYKIDVRIDDENQILYGEEEITYFNNSPDVLRYLWVQLDQNVRANDSNTPLVSPSKMSNSFSGKSLQRLTNEFTNIKGEKYNGGYKIAHVKDSQGKDLNYLVVSTMMRIDLDEPMSTGDSYTFNIKWSYEINDRMKIGGRGGYEYFPKDKNFSYTIAQWFPRMAVYDDKEGWQNKQFLGRGEFALPFGDYELNITVPADFIVAATGDLQNAKEVLTKKELERYERAKTTFDKPVIITTQEEAIKKENNPVRNKTKTWRYKADMVRDVAFATSRKFIWDAMAVQLDNNTPLAMSYYSKEGNPLWEEESTKAVANTLKTFSKHTIEYPYPVAISVHAASIGMEYPMICFNFGRPNEDGTYSDATKWRMISVIIHEVGHFFIPMIINSDERQWTWMDEGLNTFVQSLTQREYYSDGPLRRGTAESIVNYMRMPKDMLRPIMTNSEQIASREFGANAYAKPAAALSVLRETIMGPELFDYAFKEYSRRWAFKHPDPADFFRTMEDASAIDLDWFWRGWFYSTDNVDVSVENVKWYKMKNIDEPFENRASVREKEIKGNKKIASDDPKYSLPFQPTEFNFSNTNRNEYREFRNEVNDNAIKLENADKNFYEVTFENKGGLVTPLIIEWTYDDGSKEIEKIPAEIWRFNEKVVSKVFIKDKVVKNITLDPNKETADVNVKDNNYPRVEVKSDFDRFNN
;
A
#
# COMPACT_ATOMS: atom_id res chain seq x y z
N MET A 1 0.89 -17.20 67.54
CA MET A 1 1.71 -16.18 66.82
C MET A 1 3.06 -16.70 66.30
N LYS A 2 3.82 -17.51 67.02
CA LYS A 2 5.16 -18.00 66.51
C LYS A 2 5.12 -18.99 65.32
N ARG A 3 4.02 -19.70 65.09
CA ARG A 3 3.89 -20.63 63.94
C ARG A 3 3.44 -19.95 62.66
N PHE A 4 2.87 -18.76 62.71
CA PHE A 4 2.46 -17.99 61.55
C PHE A 4 3.65 -17.21 60.93
N LEU A 5 4.64 -16.83 61.73
CA LEU A 5 5.87 -16.18 61.27
C LEU A 5 6.80 -17.17 60.54
N LEU A 6 6.77 -18.45 60.85
CA LEU A 6 7.59 -19.46 60.19
C LEU A 6 7.09 -19.79 58.77
N LEU A 7 5.76 -19.74 58.56
CA LEU A 7 5.15 -19.92 57.25
C LEU A 7 5.39 -18.71 56.30
N LEU A 8 5.46 -17.50 56.88
CA LEU A 8 5.76 -16.29 56.08
C LEU A 8 7.21 -16.26 55.60
N PHE A 9 8.17 -16.79 56.37
CA PHE A 9 9.56 -16.90 55.96
C PHE A 9 9.81 -17.99 54.91
N ILE A 10 9.02 -19.06 54.89
CA ILE A 10 9.11 -20.12 53.86
C ILE A 10 8.55 -19.63 52.54
N VAL A 11 7.51 -18.77 52.50
CA VAL A 11 6.94 -18.20 51.29
C VAL A 11 7.88 -17.12 50.69
N ILE A 12 8.60 -16.38 51.53
CA ILE A 12 9.56 -15.37 51.05
C ILE A 12 10.88 -16.03 50.55
N GLY A 13 11.22 -17.23 51.07
CA GLY A 13 12.41 -17.97 50.67
C GLY A 13 12.31 -18.69 49.33
N HIS A 14 11.11 -18.84 48.75
CA HIS A 14 10.91 -19.50 47.45
C HIS A 14 10.80 -18.56 46.27
N THR A 15 10.84 -17.24 46.44
CA THR A 15 10.80 -16.29 45.37
C THR A 15 12.19 -15.81 44.92
N SER A 16 13.29 -16.40 45.40
CA SER A 16 14.65 -15.86 45.14
C SER A 16 15.56 -16.75 44.31
N PHE A 17 15.08 -17.84 43.73
CA PHE A 17 15.90 -18.67 42.82
C PHE A 17 15.14 -19.10 41.57
N SER A 18 14.87 -18.15 40.72
CA SER A 18 14.66 -18.41 39.31
C SER A 18 14.87 -17.11 38.56
N GLN A 19 16.10 -16.73 38.40
CA GLN A 19 16.52 -15.77 37.41
C GLN A 19 17.77 -16.29 36.72
N GLY A 20 17.62 -17.33 35.94
CA GLY A 20 18.28 -17.34 34.68
C GLY A 20 17.56 -16.32 33.85
N SER A 21 18.18 -15.21 33.52
CA SER A 21 17.66 -14.23 32.56
C SER A 21 17.66 -14.87 31.17
N TYR A 22 16.70 -15.74 30.91
CA TYR A 22 16.21 -15.88 29.55
C TYR A 22 15.60 -14.53 29.22
N GLY A 23 16.16 -13.81 28.26
CA GLY A 23 15.60 -12.52 27.81
C GLY A 23 14.09 -12.68 27.59
N GLU A 24 13.34 -11.62 27.86
CA GLU A 24 11.90 -11.62 27.62
C GLU A 24 11.65 -12.08 26.19
N TRP A 25 11.08 -13.27 26.07
CA TRP A 25 10.73 -13.86 24.79
C TRP A 25 9.40 -13.26 24.33
N GLU A 26 9.43 -12.41 23.31
CA GLU A 26 8.26 -11.71 22.79
C GLU A 26 7.53 -12.47 21.69
N LYS A 27 7.95 -13.72 21.43
CA LYS A 27 7.32 -14.61 20.46
C LYS A 27 7.39 -14.09 19.00
N LYS A 28 8.46 -13.39 18.64
CA LYS A 28 8.64 -12.81 17.31
C LYS A 28 8.60 -13.85 16.18
N PHE A 29 9.02 -15.08 16.47
CA PHE A 29 9.02 -16.22 15.53
C PHE A 29 7.87 -17.20 15.74
N GLU A 30 6.88 -16.87 16.58
CA GLU A 30 5.67 -17.67 16.70
C GLU A 30 4.82 -17.52 15.44
N GLN A 31 4.37 -18.65 14.87
CA GLN A 31 3.55 -18.65 13.67
C GLN A 31 2.23 -17.91 13.85
N LEU A 32 1.72 -17.28 12.77
CA LEU A 32 0.49 -16.48 12.78
C LEU A 32 -0.81 -17.32 12.78
N GLY A 33 -0.72 -18.64 12.78
CA GLY A 33 -1.88 -19.53 12.70
C GLY A 33 -2.98 -19.30 13.73
N THR A 34 -2.65 -18.67 14.88
CA THR A 34 -3.64 -18.29 15.92
C THR A 34 -4.22 -16.88 15.69
N MET A 35 -3.63 -16.06 14.84
CA MET A 35 -4.06 -14.69 14.52
C MET A 35 -4.83 -14.61 13.20
N LEU A 36 -4.48 -15.45 12.25
CA LEU A 36 -5.14 -15.52 10.95
C LEU A 36 -6.40 -16.39 11.04
N PRO A 37 -7.44 -16.11 10.23
CA PRO A 37 -8.62 -16.96 10.12
C PRO A 37 -8.23 -18.40 9.77
N THR A 38 -8.91 -19.39 10.36
CA THR A 38 -8.67 -20.80 10.03
C THR A 38 -9.01 -21.08 8.57
N PRO A 39 -8.13 -21.73 7.79
CA PRO A 39 -8.44 -22.15 6.43
C PRO A 39 -9.69 -23.03 6.35
N ASN A 40 -10.44 -22.93 5.26
CA ASN A 40 -11.66 -23.68 5.02
C ASN A 40 -11.81 -24.00 3.52
N THR A 41 -12.98 -24.51 3.10
CA THR A 41 -13.24 -24.85 1.70
C THR A 41 -13.42 -23.62 0.80
N TYR A 42 -13.65 -22.43 1.33
CA TYR A 42 -13.71 -21.17 0.58
C TYR A 42 -12.34 -20.51 0.44
N ARG A 43 -11.47 -20.63 1.47
CA ARG A 43 -10.12 -20.02 1.52
C ARG A 43 -9.10 -21.03 2.00
N ALA A 44 -8.26 -21.50 1.07
CA ALA A 44 -7.31 -22.58 1.31
C ALA A 44 -6.12 -22.14 2.20
N ALA A 45 -5.47 -23.12 2.83
CA ALA A 45 -4.26 -22.90 3.62
C ALA A 45 -3.08 -22.34 2.81
N SER A 46 -3.06 -22.57 1.50
CA SER A 46 -2.09 -21.98 0.57
C SER A 46 -2.35 -20.51 0.24
N GLY A 47 -3.39 -19.89 0.81
CA GLY A 47 -3.82 -18.53 0.47
C GLY A 47 -4.55 -18.43 -0.87
N ALA A 48 -4.82 -19.55 -1.56
CA ALA A 48 -5.62 -19.56 -2.78
C ALA A 48 -7.13 -19.57 -2.46
N PRO A 49 -7.99 -19.14 -3.40
CA PRO A 49 -9.42 -19.44 -3.33
C PRO A 49 -9.63 -20.96 -3.22
N GLY A 50 -10.50 -21.39 -2.29
CA GLY A 50 -10.80 -22.78 -2.06
C GLY A 50 -11.73 -23.37 -3.14
N ILE A 51 -11.99 -24.66 -3.05
CA ILE A 51 -12.81 -25.37 -4.06
C ILE A 51 -14.26 -24.89 -4.08
N ASP A 52 -14.77 -24.44 -2.94
CA ASP A 52 -16.14 -23.93 -2.78
C ASP A 52 -16.21 -22.40 -2.80
N TYR A 53 -15.13 -21.70 -3.20
CA TYR A 53 -15.12 -20.23 -3.25
C TYR A 53 -16.22 -19.71 -4.19
N TRP A 54 -16.99 -18.76 -3.69
CA TRP A 54 -18.03 -18.08 -4.41
C TRP A 54 -17.93 -16.56 -4.22
N GLN A 55 -18.52 -15.83 -5.12
CA GLN A 55 -18.76 -14.39 -4.99
C GLN A 55 -19.99 -13.98 -5.76
N GLN A 56 -20.63 -12.92 -5.32
CA GLN A 56 -21.80 -12.36 -5.96
C GLN A 56 -21.42 -11.58 -7.23
N LYS A 57 -22.41 -11.41 -8.13
CA LYS A 57 -22.29 -10.58 -9.32
C LYS A 57 -23.45 -9.57 -9.37
N ALA A 58 -23.19 -8.36 -9.86
CA ALA A 58 -24.22 -7.34 -10.07
C ALA A 58 -24.01 -6.65 -11.43
N ASP A 59 -24.92 -6.85 -12.37
CA ASP A 59 -24.88 -6.19 -13.68
C ASP A 59 -25.75 -4.95 -13.69
N TYR A 60 -25.33 -3.92 -14.43
CA TYR A 60 -25.96 -2.61 -14.43
C TYR A 60 -26.20 -2.10 -15.84
N LYS A 61 -27.39 -1.53 -16.08
CA LYS A 61 -27.65 -0.63 -17.20
C LYS A 61 -28.05 0.72 -16.65
N ILE A 62 -27.27 1.76 -16.95
CA ILE A 62 -27.41 3.07 -16.34
C ILE A 62 -27.61 4.13 -17.39
N ASP A 63 -28.74 4.85 -17.28
CA ASP A 63 -29.02 6.08 -18.03
C ASP A 63 -28.78 7.28 -17.13
N VAL A 64 -27.85 8.16 -17.52
CA VAL A 64 -27.51 9.34 -16.74
C VAL A 64 -27.50 10.60 -17.59
N ARG A 65 -28.01 11.71 -17.02
CA ARG A 65 -28.01 13.03 -17.65
C ARG A 65 -27.49 14.10 -16.70
N ILE A 66 -26.58 14.92 -17.17
CA ILE A 66 -26.12 16.13 -16.46
C ILE A 66 -26.90 17.34 -16.94
N ASP A 67 -27.50 18.08 -16.02
CA ASP A 67 -28.04 19.42 -16.20
C ASP A 67 -26.92 20.43 -15.88
N ASP A 68 -26.23 20.92 -16.94
CA ASP A 68 -25.09 21.85 -16.84
C ASP A 68 -25.53 23.27 -16.37
N GLU A 69 -26.84 23.60 -16.45
CA GLU A 69 -27.35 24.91 -16.01
C GLU A 69 -27.67 24.94 -14.50
N ASN A 70 -28.13 23.79 -13.97
CA ASN A 70 -28.53 23.67 -12.57
C ASN A 70 -27.57 22.85 -11.72
N GLN A 71 -26.54 22.25 -12.32
CA GLN A 71 -25.57 21.30 -11.70
C GLN A 71 -26.31 20.15 -11.00
N ILE A 72 -27.25 19.52 -11.68
CA ILE A 72 -28.00 18.36 -11.17
C ILE A 72 -27.68 17.14 -12.04
N LEU A 73 -27.45 16.03 -11.39
CA LEU A 73 -27.39 14.72 -12.03
C LEU A 73 -28.72 14.01 -11.87
N TYR A 74 -29.24 13.50 -12.96
CA TYR A 74 -30.41 12.60 -13.01
C TYR A 74 -29.95 11.24 -13.48
N GLY A 75 -30.30 10.20 -12.76
CA GLY A 75 -29.95 8.83 -13.09
C GLY A 75 -31.13 7.87 -12.94
N GLU A 76 -31.12 6.83 -13.75
CA GLU A 76 -31.96 5.67 -13.66
C GLU A 76 -31.15 4.43 -14.00
N GLU A 77 -31.28 3.38 -13.21
CA GLU A 77 -30.54 2.15 -13.42
C GLU A 77 -31.41 0.92 -13.30
N GLU A 78 -31.09 -0.08 -14.09
CA GLU A 78 -31.54 -1.46 -13.94
C GLU A 78 -30.39 -2.26 -13.38
N ILE A 79 -30.58 -2.90 -12.23
CA ILE A 79 -29.62 -3.77 -11.56
C ILE A 79 -30.10 -5.20 -11.64
N THR A 80 -29.27 -6.11 -12.13
CA THR A 80 -29.50 -7.54 -12.02
C THR A 80 -28.49 -8.16 -11.08
N TYR A 81 -28.94 -8.57 -9.90
CA TYR A 81 -28.10 -9.18 -8.85
C TYR A 81 -28.20 -10.70 -8.91
N PHE A 82 -27.08 -11.39 -8.79
CA PHE A 82 -26.96 -12.86 -8.86
C PHE A 82 -26.54 -13.40 -7.48
N ASN A 83 -27.32 -14.33 -6.94
CA ASN A 83 -26.98 -15.01 -5.69
C ASN A 83 -26.19 -16.29 -5.99
N ASN A 84 -24.86 -16.20 -5.93
CA ASN A 84 -23.96 -17.35 -6.07
C ASN A 84 -23.57 -17.99 -4.73
N SER A 85 -24.06 -17.40 -3.59
CA SER A 85 -23.79 -17.95 -2.26
C SER A 85 -24.64 -19.21 -1.98
N PRO A 86 -24.24 -20.03 -1.01
CA PRO A 86 -25.08 -21.13 -0.53
C PRO A 86 -26.31 -20.67 0.26
N ASP A 87 -26.40 -19.36 0.59
CA ASP A 87 -27.43 -18.81 1.47
C ASP A 87 -28.68 -18.34 0.70
N VAL A 88 -29.81 -18.39 1.39
CA VAL A 88 -31.09 -17.84 0.88
C VAL A 88 -31.18 -16.37 1.28
N LEU A 89 -31.15 -15.48 0.31
CA LEU A 89 -31.22 -14.03 0.52
C LEU A 89 -32.69 -13.56 0.53
N ARG A 90 -33.07 -12.81 1.58
CA ARG A 90 -34.42 -12.26 1.76
C ARG A 90 -34.49 -10.74 1.59
N TYR A 91 -33.35 -10.09 1.51
CA TYR A 91 -33.17 -8.66 1.30
C TYR A 91 -31.83 -8.39 0.64
N LEU A 92 -31.72 -7.23 0.02
CA LEU A 92 -30.49 -6.72 -0.60
C LEU A 92 -30.04 -5.44 0.11
N TRP A 93 -28.73 -5.19 0.11
CA TRP A 93 -28.17 -3.93 0.57
C TRP A 93 -27.55 -3.15 -0.58
N VAL A 94 -27.88 -1.86 -0.64
CA VAL A 94 -27.37 -0.90 -1.63
C VAL A 94 -26.67 0.24 -0.91
N GLN A 95 -25.50 0.62 -1.39
CA GLN A 95 -24.71 1.73 -0.88
C GLN A 95 -25.18 3.05 -1.52
N LEU A 96 -25.39 4.07 -0.70
CA LEU A 96 -25.80 5.40 -1.08
C LEU A 96 -24.74 6.43 -0.67
N ASP A 97 -23.53 6.30 -1.22
CA ASP A 97 -22.37 7.06 -0.74
C ASP A 97 -22.53 8.58 -0.87
N GLN A 98 -23.26 9.06 -1.86
CA GLN A 98 -23.54 10.48 -2.03
C GLN A 98 -24.28 11.11 -0.83
N ASN A 99 -24.96 10.28 -0.01
CA ASN A 99 -25.65 10.75 1.21
C ASN A 99 -24.71 11.31 2.30
N VAL A 100 -23.37 11.09 2.20
CA VAL A 100 -22.41 11.84 3.05
C VAL A 100 -22.53 13.36 2.90
N ARG A 101 -23.16 13.83 1.81
CA ARG A 101 -23.41 15.25 1.49
C ARG A 101 -24.85 15.69 1.72
N ALA A 102 -25.68 14.82 2.26
CA ALA A 102 -27.02 15.18 2.71
C ALA A 102 -26.96 16.13 3.92
N ASN A 103 -27.97 16.99 4.07
CA ASN A 103 -28.03 17.93 5.19
C ASN A 103 -28.11 17.25 6.57
N ASP A 104 -28.62 16.04 6.62
CA ASP A 104 -28.75 15.18 7.81
C ASP A 104 -27.66 14.12 7.92
N SER A 105 -26.58 14.25 7.15
CA SER A 105 -25.44 13.33 7.20
C SER A 105 -24.77 13.30 8.57
N ASN A 106 -24.42 12.10 9.04
CA ASN A 106 -23.65 11.91 10.26
C ASN A 106 -22.16 12.28 10.13
N THR A 107 -21.62 12.38 8.90
CA THR A 107 -20.19 12.63 8.66
C THR A 107 -19.66 13.88 9.39
N PRO A 108 -20.31 15.05 9.35
CA PRO A 108 -19.84 16.21 10.12
C PRO A 108 -19.88 15.98 11.64
N LEU A 109 -20.86 15.22 12.12
CA LEU A 109 -21.05 14.97 13.56
C LEU A 109 -19.98 14.07 14.15
N VAL A 110 -19.49 13.09 13.39
CA VAL A 110 -18.47 12.12 13.84
C VAL A 110 -17.04 12.57 13.52
N SER A 111 -16.86 13.68 12.81
CA SER A 111 -15.54 14.20 12.43
C SER A 111 -14.89 14.98 13.58
N PRO A 112 -13.82 14.50 14.22
CA PRO A 112 -13.17 15.24 15.29
C PRO A 112 -12.50 16.52 14.76
N SER A 113 -12.60 17.60 15.51
CA SER A 113 -11.99 18.89 15.17
C SER A 113 -11.37 19.58 16.38
N LYS A 114 -10.40 20.46 16.14
CA LYS A 114 -9.77 21.29 17.18
C LYS A 114 -9.83 22.75 16.77
N MET A 115 -10.03 23.63 17.74
CA MET A 115 -9.94 25.08 17.53
C MET A 115 -8.49 25.49 17.25
N SER A 116 -8.33 26.45 16.37
CA SER A 116 -7.05 27.12 16.09
C SER A 116 -7.22 28.63 16.33
N ASN A 117 -6.13 29.32 16.60
CA ASN A 117 -6.12 30.78 16.77
C ASN A 117 -6.40 31.53 15.45
N SER A 118 -6.32 30.84 14.31
CA SER A 118 -6.67 31.39 12.99
C SER A 118 -7.29 30.30 12.11
N PHE A 119 -8.30 30.66 11.33
CA PHE A 119 -8.94 29.84 10.34
C PHE A 119 -8.95 30.54 8.98
N SER A 120 -8.72 29.78 7.91
CA SER A 120 -9.09 30.24 6.57
C SER A 120 -10.61 30.25 6.41
N GLY A 121 -11.16 31.08 5.51
CA GLY A 121 -12.60 31.05 5.19
C GLY A 121 -13.09 29.65 4.81
N LYS A 122 -12.29 28.88 4.04
CA LYS A 122 -12.60 27.50 3.68
C LYS A 122 -12.63 26.55 4.89
N SER A 123 -11.72 26.73 5.85
CA SER A 123 -11.71 25.94 7.09
C SER A 123 -12.92 26.25 7.97
N LEU A 124 -13.32 27.52 8.03
CA LEU A 124 -14.50 27.94 8.77
C LEU A 124 -15.79 27.38 8.15
N GLN A 125 -15.93 27.45 6.83
CA GLN A 125 -17.08 26.84 6.12
C GLN A 125 -17.20 25.35 6.37
N ARG A 126 -16.05 24.63 6.40
CA ARG A 126 -16.04 23.21 6.74
C ARG A 126 -16.45 22.95 8.19
N LEU A 127 -16.00 23.79 9.12
CA LEU A 127 -16.34 23.66 10.54
C LEU A 127 -17.84 23.92 10.79
N THR A 128 -18.43 24.89 10.10
CA THR A 128 -19.86 25.24 10.22
C THR A 128 -20.78 24.41 9.35
N ASN A 129 -20.23 23.65 8.40
CA ASN A 129 -20.96 22.90 7.37
C ASN A 129 -21.96 23.77 6.58
N GLU A 130 -21.64 25.05 6.41
CA GLU A 130 -22.49 26.02 5.68
C GLU A 130 -21.98 26.18 4.25
N PHE A 131 -22.50 25.36 3.36
CA PHE A 131 -22.20 25.45 1.94
C PHE A 131 -23.41 25.91 1.13
N THR A 132 -23.11 26.67 0.09
CA THR A 132 -24.12 27.12 -0.88
C THR A 132 -23.79 26.60 -2.26
N ASN A 133 -24.82 26.33 -3.04
CA ASN A 133 -24.72 26.00 -4.45
C ASN A 133 -24.35 27.23 -5.30
N ILE A 134 -24.24 27.07 -6.61
CA ILE A 134 -23.89 28.16 -7.54
C ILE A 134 -24.91 29.29 -7.55
N LYS A 135 -26.16 29.02 -7.15
CA LYS A 135 -27.24 30.02 -7.05
C LYS A 135 -27.27 30.75 -5.72
N GLY A 136 -26.39 30.40 -4.76
CA GLY A 136 -26.39 30.96 -3.40
C GLY A 136 -27.40 30.33 -2.45
N GLU A 137 -28.06 29.25 -2.85
CA GLU A 137 -29.01 28.50 -2.01
C GLU A 137 -28.24 27.48 -1.16
N LYS A 138 -28.84 27.04 -0.05
CA LYS A 138 -28.24 26.01 0.79
C LYS A 138 -28.03 24.70 0.01
N TYR A 139 -26.80 24.21 -0.08
CA TYR A 139 -26.47 22.98 -0.77
C TYR A 139 -27.01 21.75 -0.02
N ASN A 140 -27.60 20.80 -0.77
CA ASN A 140 -28.01 19.48 -0.26
C ASN A 140 -27.75 18.42 -1.32
N GLY A 141 -26.56 17.75 -1.18
CA GLY A 141 -26.05 16.81 -2.19
C GLY A 141 -26.46 15.35 -1.99
N GLY A 142 -27.32 15.02 -1.03
CA GLY A 142 -27.82 13.65 -0.85
C GLY A 142 -28.73 13.18 -1.99
N TYR A 143 -28.82 11.87 -2.17
CA TYR A 143 -29.73 11.27 -3.14
C TYR A 143 -31.18 11.64 -2.87
N LYS A 144 -31.93 11.97 -3.94
CA LYS A 144 -33.38 12.07 -3.98
C LYS A 144 -33.86 10.84 -4.77
N ILE A 145 -34.24 9.79 -4.05
CA ILE A 145 -34.78 8.55 -4.64
C ILE A 145 -36.22 8.82 -5.11
N ALA A 146 -36.46 8.65 -6.41
CA ALA A 146 -37.77 8.82 -7.00
C ALA A 146 -38.63 7.55 -6.92
N HIS A 147 -38.01 6.38 -7.15
CA HIS A 147 -38.62 5.08 -6.95
C HIS A 147 -37.57 3.96 -6.86
N VAL A 148 -37.97 2.84 -6.25
CA VAL A 148 -37.29 1.54 -6.29
C VAL A 148 -38.37 0.53 -6.70
N LYS A 149 -38.18 -0.13 -7.86
CA LYS A 149 -39.21 -0.99 -8.46
C LYS A 149 -38.63 -2.31 -8.93
N ASP A 150 -39.43 -3.39 -8.90
CA ASP A 150 -39.05 -4.64 -9.54
C ASP A 150 -39.09 -4.53 -11.08
N SER A 151 -38.72 -5.62 -11.78
CA SER A 151 -38.69 -5.71 -13.24
C SER A 151 -40.09 -5.57 -13.89
N GLN A 152 -41.18 -5.68 -13.11
CA GLN A 152 -42.57 -5.54 -13.57
C GLN A 152 -43.12 -4.13 -13.29
N GLY A 153 -42.31 -3.27 -12.67
CA GLY A 153 -42.71 -1.88 -12.35
C GLY A 153 -43.46 -1.75 -11.02
N LYS A 154 -43.55 -2.79 -10.20
CA LYS A 154 -44.15 -2.74 -8.86
C LYS A 154 -43.15 -2.10 -7.89
N ASP A 155 -43.64 -1.22 -7.02
CA ASP A 155 -42.83 -0.58 -5.98
C ASP A 155 -42.35 -1.63 -4.95
N LEU A 156 -41.08 -1.60 -4.63
CA LEU A 156 -40.45 -2.44 -3.62
C LEU A 156 -40.42 -1.74 -2.26
N ASN A 157 -40.49 -2.51 -1.19
CA ASN A 157 -40.27 -2.01 0.16
C ASN A 157 -38.79 -1.76 0.40
N TYR A 158 -38.42 -0.55 0.77
CA TYR A 158 -37.05 -0.22 1.11
C TYR A 158 -36.97 0.73 2.29
N LEU A 159 -35.80 0.67 2.98
CA LEU A 159 -35.47 1.54 4.10
C LEU A 159 -34.10 2.17 3.86
N VAL A 160 -34.02 3.49 3.90
CA VAL A 160 -32.75 4.24 3.85
C VAL A 160 -32.31 4.60 5.26
N VAL A 161 -31.08 4.21 5.60
CA VAL A 161 -30.43 4.59 6.85
C VAL A 161 -29.09 5.22 6.50
N SER A 162 -29.00 6.54 6.55
CA SER A 162 -27.83 7.34 6.17
C SER A 162 -27.31 6.94 4.77
N THR A 163 -26.17 6.25 4.67
CA THR A 163 -25.52 5.88 3.39
C THR A 163 -25.85 4.45 2.94
N MET A 164 -26.82 3.80 3.55
CA MET A 164 -27.22 2.43 3.17
C MET A 164 -28.73 2.37 2.90
N MET A 165 -29.11 1.59 1.89
CA MET A 165 -30.49 1.23 1.59
C MET A 165 -30.65 -0.29 1.71
N ARG A 166 -31.62 -0.73 2.49
CA ARG A 166 -32.08 -2.12 2.49
C ARG A 166 -33.33 -2.24 1.64
N ILE A 167 -33.38 -3.22 0.75
CA ILE A 167 -34.53 -3.56 -0.10
C ILE A 167 -34.99 -4.95 0.32
N ASP A 168 -36.23 -5.05 0.81
CA ASP A 168 -36.84 -6.35 1.14
C ASP A 168 -37.37 -7.01 -0.15
N LEU A 169 -37.06 -8.28 -0.33
CA LEU A 169 -37.49 -9.06 -1.49
C LEU A 169 -38.87 -9.68 -1.24
N ASP A 170 -39.78 -9.59 -2.21
CA ASP A 170 -41.07 -10.27 -2.11
C ASP A 170 -40.94 -11.80 -2.05
N GLU A 171 -39.99 -12.34 -2.82
CA GLU A 171 -39.62 -13.76 -2.81
C GLU A 171 -38.13 -13.93 -2.49
N PRO A 172 -37.76 -14.87 -1.63
CA PRO A 172 -36.34 -15.12 -1.29
C PRO A 172 -35.57 -15.63 -2.51
N MET A 173 -34.31 -15.19 -2.66
CA MET A 173 -33.38 -15.69 -3.67
C MET A 173 -32.60 -16.91 -3.15
N SER A 174 -32.74 -18.06 -3.78
CA SER A 174 -31.92 -19.25 -3.55
C SER A 174 -30.58 -19.15 -4.30
N THR A 175 -29.67 -20.08 -4.04
CA THR A 175 -28.42 -20.22 -4.79
C THR A 175 -28.69 -20.37 -6.29
N GLY A 176 -28.02 -19.55 -7.10
CA GLY A 176 -28.17 -19.55 -8.56
C GLY A 176 -29.31 -18.67 -9.10
N ASP A 177 -30.14 -18.09 -8.20
CA ASP A 177 -31.20 -17.15 -8.61
C ASP A 177 -30.61 -15.77 -8.97
N SER A 178 -31.35 -15.04 -9.81
CA SER A 178 -31.09 -13.65 -10.10
C SER A 178 -32.33 -12.79 -9.83
N TYR A 179 -32.10 -11.54 -9.44
CA TYR A 179 -33.17 -10.58 -9.18
C TYR A 179 -32.89 -9.24 -9.88
N THR A 180 -33.83 -8.78 -10.70
CA THR A 180 -33.71 -7.53 -11.44
C THR A 180 -34.63 -6.48 -10.85
N PHE A 181 -34.11 -5.27 -10.61
CA PHE A 181 -34.86 -4.14 -10.09
C PHE A 181 -34.31 -2.82 -10.62
N ASN A 182 -35.10 -1.75 -10.47
CA ASN A 182 -34.79 -0.42 -10.99
C ASN A 182 -34.75 0.59 -9.87
N ILE A 183 -33.76 1.49 -9.89
CA ILE A 183 -33.68 2.66 -9.02
C ILE A 183 -33.63 3.92 -9.90
N LYS A 184 -34.43 4.93 -9.54
CA LYS A 184 -34.35 6.25 -10.16
C LYS A 184 -34.04 7.29 -9.11
N TRP A 185 -33.04 8.13 -9.41
CA TRP A 185 -32.58 9.14 -8.46
C TRP A 185 -32.16 10.44 -9.13
N SER A 186 -31.92 11.44 -8.28
CA SER A 186 -31.20 12.65 -8.66
C SER A 186 -30.44 13.19 -7.46
N TYR A 187 -29.42 13.99 -7.70
CA TYR A 187 -28.79 14.78 -6.66
C TYR A 187 -28.15 16.06 -7.24
N GLU A 188 -27.90 17.02 -6.37
CA GLU A 188 -27.20 18.26 -6.70
C GLU A 188 -25.68 18.03 -6.67
N ILE A 189 -25.00 18.28 -7.80
CA ILE A 189 -23.56 18.06 -7.94
C ILE A 189 -22.81 19.13 -7.13
N ASN A 190 -21.88 18.72 -6.28
CA ASN A 190 -21.10 19.61 -5.42
C ASN A 190 -20.04 20.42 -6.18
N ASP A 191 -19.83 21.65 -5.74
CA ASP A 191 -18.61 22.40 -6.05
C ASP A 191 -17.41 21.75 -5.33
N ARG A 192 -16.64 20.97 -6.08
CA ARG A 192 -15.53 20.20 -5.51
C ARG A 192 -14.44 21.11 -4.93
N MET A 193 -14.26 22.30 -5.45
CA MET A 193 -13.25 23.23 -4.96
C MET A 193 -13.62 23.88 -3.62
N LYS A 194 -14.91 23.98 -3.31
CA LYS A 194 -15.42 24.52 -2.03
C LYS A 194 -15.71 23.41 -1.03
N ILE A 195 -16.53 22.46 -1.40
CA ILE A 195 -17.04 21.39 -0.53
C ILE A 195 -16.02 20.27 -0.40
N GLY A 196 -15.27 19.97 -1.47
CA GLY A 196 -14.36 18.83 -1.55
C GLY A 196 -15.09 17.58 -2.06
N GLY A 197 -14.47 16.43 -1.86
CA GLY A 197 -14.96 15.12 -2.29
C GLY A 197 -14.32 14.64 -3.58
N ARG A 198 -14.60 13.37 -3.92
CA ARG A 198 -14.03 12.68 -5.09
C ARG A 198 -14.76 13.06 -6.38
N GLY A 199 -16.09 13.12 -6.35
CA GLY A 199 -16.93 13.64 -7.41
C GLY A 199 -17.32 15.10 -7.21
N GLY A 200 -17.77 15.77 -8.29
CA GLY A 200 -18.26 17.13 -8.28
C GLY A 200 -17.85 17.92 -9.53
N TYR A 201 -18.05 19.23 -9.51
CA TYR A 201 -17.58 20.11 -10.57
C TYR A 201 -16.44 21.04 -10.12
N GLU A 202 -15.65 21.46 -11.08
CA GLU A 202 -14.76 22.63 -11.00
C GLU A 202 -15.31 23.72 -11.92
N TYR A 203 -15.54 24.92 -11.37
CA TYR A 203 -15.97 26.08 -12.15
C TYR A 203 -14.78 26.95 -12.54
N PHE A 204 -14.68 27.32 -13.80
CA PHE A 204 -13.66 28.19 -14.38
C PHE A 204 -14.23 29.59 -14.61
N PRO A 205 -14.01 30.55 -13.69
CA PRO A 205 -14.70 31.84 -13.75
C PRO A 205 -14.31 32.72 -14.96
N LYS A 206 -13.09 32.55 -15.50
CA LYS A 206 -12.62 33.28 -16.69
C LYS A 206 -13.40 32.91 -17.93
N ASP A 207 -13.71 31.63 -18.09
CA ASP A 207 -14.37 31.07 -19.28
C ASP A 207 -15.87 30.80 -19.03
N LYS A 208 -16.32 30.90 -17.79
CA LYS A 208 -17.69 30.56 -17.33
C LYS A 208 -18.10 29.14 -17.73
N ASN A 209 -17.17 28.21 -17.65
CA ASN A 209 -17.34 26.81 -17.99
C ASN A 209 -17.10 25.89 -16.79
N PHE A 210 -17.54 24.63 -16.92
CA PHE A 210 -17.42 23.62 -15.92
C PHE A 210 -16.62 22.41 -16.42
N SER A 211 -15.93 21.75 -15.51
CA SER A 211 -15.41 20.38 -15.67
C SER A 211 -16.01 19.52 -14.58
N TYR A 212 -16.60 18.41 -14.96
CA TYR A 212 -17.24 17.45 -14.06
C TYR A 212 -16.38 16.22 -13.91
N THR A 213 -16.12 15.79 -12.67
CA THR A 213 -15.66 14.46 -12.30
C THR A 213 -16.80 13.79 -11.53
N ILE A 214 -17.29 12.67 -12.02
CA ILE A 214 -18.50 12.02 -11.48
C ILE A 214 -18.12 10.64 -10.97
N ALA A 215 -18.19 10.47 -9.65
CA ALA A 215 -17.74 9.31 -8.92
C ALA A 215 -18.59 9.10 -7.65
N GLN A 216 -18.79 7.85 -7.23
CA GLN A 216 -19.71 7.44 -6.17
C GLN A 216 -21.10 8.06 -6.41
N TRP A 217 -21.59 7.97 -7.63
CA TRP A 217 -22.66 8.80 -8.17
C TRP A 217 -23.98 8.07 -8.40
N PHE A 218 -23.99 6.75 -8.32
CA PHE A 218 -25.17 5.90 -8.48
C PHE A 218 -25.30 4.96 -7.28
N PRO A 219 -26.50 4.46 -6.95
CA PRO A 219 -26.69 3.44 -5.92
C PRO A 219 -25.96 2.14 -6.29
N ARG A 220 -25.13 1.59 -5.40
CA ARG A 220 -24.25 0.45 -5.69
C ARG A 220 -24.55 -0.72 -4.77
N MET A 221 -24.60 -1.95 -5.29
CA MET A 221 -24.75 -3.14 -4.47
C MET A 221 -23.63 -3.24 -3.43
N ALA A 222 -23.97 -3.60 -2.20
CA ALA A 222 -22.99 -3.98 -1.20
C ALA A 222 -22.43 -5.38 -1.50
N VAL A 223 -21.20 -5.65 -1.06
CA VAL A 223 -20.63 -7.00 -1.11
C VAL A 223 -21.38 -7.92 -0.13
N TYR A 224 -21.64 -9.14 -0.56
CA TYR A 224 -22.02 -10.27 0.30
C TYR A 224 -20.96 -11.36 0.09
N ASP A 225 -20.25 -11.73 1.15
CA ASP A 225 -19.13 -12.66 1.09
C ASP A 225 -19.19 -13.77 2.15
N ASP A 226 -18.22 -14.68 2.07
CA ASP A 226 -18.08 -15.86 2.91
C ASP A 226 -17.61 -15.56 4.36
N LYS A 227 -17.22 -14.32 4.65
CA LYS A 227 -16.67 -13.94 5.96
C LYS A 227 -17.60 -13.07 6.78
N GLU A 228 -18.10 -12.00 6.18
CA GLU A 228 -18.87 -10.95 6.85
C GLU A 228 -20.37 -11.07 6.54
N GLY A 229 -20.75 -11.87 5.52
CA GLY A 229 -22.08 -11.74 4.94
C GLY A 229 -22.22 -10.38 4.25
N TRP A 230 -23.28 -9.62 4.52
CA TRP A 230 -23.46 -8.29 3.97
C TRP A 230 -22.48 -7.26 4.57
N GLN A 231 -21.67 -6.66 3.73
CA GLN A 231 -20.84 -5.51 4.09
C GLN A 231 -21.67 -4.21 4.06
N ASN A 232 -22.55 -4.04 5.03
CA ASN A 232 -23.50 -2.93 5.12
C ASN A 232 -23.03 -1.78 6.04
N LYS A 233 -21.70 -1.63 6.21
CA LYS A 233 -21.12 -0.57 7.02
C LYS A 233 -21.35 0.80 6.39
N GLN A 234 -21.75 1.78 7.21
CA GLN A 234 -21.97 3.16 6.77
C GLN A 234 -20.68 3.78 6.21
N PHE A 235 -20.81 4.54 5.12
CA PHE A 235 -19.71 5.36 4.62
C PHE A 235 -19.70 6.71 5.34
N LEU A 236 -18.64 7.01 6.07
CA LEU A 236 -18.50 8.25 6.84
C LEU A 236 -17.46 9.20 6.23
N GLY A 237 -17.09 8.98 4.97
CA GLY A 237 -16.13 9.79 4.23
C GLY A 237 -14.68 9.35 4.32
N ARG A 238 -14.41 8.22 5.00
CA ARG A 238 -13.11 7.54 5.07
C ARG A 238 -13.28 6.05 4.80
N GLY A 239 -12.16 5.40 4.49
CA GLY A 239 -12.18 4.06 3.93
C GLY A 239 -12.76 4.09 2.53
N GLU A 240 -12.24 3.29 1.64
CA GLU A 240 -12.75 3.27 0.27
C GLU A 240 -13.87 2.24 0.13
N PHE A 241 -13.95 1.47 -0.93
CA PHE A 241 -15.15 0.71 -1.20
C PHE A 241 -14.82 -0.75 -1.51
N ALA A 242 -15.62 -1.68 -0.97
CA ALA A 242 -15.72 -3.03 -1.46
C ALA A 242 -17.02 -3.15 -2.28
N LEU A 243 -16.93 -3.64 -3.51
CA LEU A 243 -18.05 -3.71 -4.46
C LEU A 243 -18.00 -5.03 -5.23
N PRO A 244 -19.14 -5.67 -5.53
CA PRO A 244 -19.18 -6.86 -6.37
C PRO A 244 -18.81 -6.52 -7.82
N PHE A 245 -18.21 -7.47 -8.52
CA PHE A 245 -17.97 -7.37 -9.95
C PHE A 245 -19.26 -7.55 -10.75
N GLY A 246 -19.31 -6.95 -11.93
CA GLY A 246 -20.41 -7.09 -12.88
C GLY A 246 -20.09 -6.46 -14.21
N ASP A 247 -21.07 -6.51 -15.10
CA ASP A 247 -21.03 -5.92 -16.42
C ASP A 247 -21.86 -4.63 -16.44
N TYR A 248 -21.35 -3.59 -17.07
CA TYR A 248 -21.96 -2.26 -17.06
C TYR A 248 -22.21 -1.74 -18.47
N GLU A 249 -23.43 -1.26 -18.70
CA GLU A 249 -23.82 -0.47 -19.88
C GLU A 249 -24.16 0.97 -19.43
N LEU A 250 -23.44 1.96 -19.95
CA LEU A 250 -23.62 3.36 -19.57
C LEU A 250 -24.12 4.19 -20.75
N ASN A 251 -25.19 4.92 -20.57
CA ASN A 251 -25.70 5.94 -21.47
C ASN A 251 -25.57 7.32 -20.81
N ILE A 252 -24.54 8.09 -21.20
CA ILE A 252 -24.20 9.38 -20.58
C ILE A 252 -24.65 10.52 -21.48
N THR A 253 -25.70 11.23 -21.10
CA THR A 253 -26.28 12.35 -21.85
C THR A 253 -25.78 13.69 -21.28
N VAL A 254 -25.08 14.44 -22.12
CA VAL A 254 -24.47 15.74 -21.78
C VAL A 254 -24.73 16.76 -22.89
N PRO A 255 -24.42 18.08 -22.70
CA PRO A 255 -24.45 19.06 -23.78
C PRO A 255 -23.66 18.59 -25.01
N ALA A 256 -24.16 18.89 -26.20
CA ALA A 256 -23.65 18.29 -27.44
C ALA A 256 -22.18 18.64 -27.79
N ASP A 257 -21.62 19.67 -27.16
CA ASP A 257 -20.23 20.11 -27.29
C ASP A 257 -19.28 19.52 -26.24
N PHE A 258 -19.80 18.75 -25.28
CA PHE A 258 -18.99 18.09 -24.26
C PHE A 258 -18.28 16.85 -24.83
N ILE A 259 -17.07 16.61 -24.31
CA ILE A 259 -16.33 15.35 -24.46
C ILE A 259 -16.52 14.56 -23.16
N VAL A 260 -16.70 13.27 -23.30
CA VAL A 260 -16.87 12.34 -22.16
C VAL A 260 -15.68 11.37 -22.12
N ALA A 261 -15.12 11.19 -20.93
CA ALA A 261 -14.22 10.11 -20.56
C ALA A 261 -14.94 9.24 -19.54
N ALA A 262 -15.02 7.94 -19.74
CA ALA A 262 -15.73 7.04 -18.82
C ALA A 262 -15.06 5.67 -18.72
N THR A 263 -15.34 4.97 -17.62
CA THR A 263 -15.07 3.54 -17.49
C THR A 263 -15.65 2.79 -18.68
N GLY A 264 -14.87 1.93 -19.33
CA GLY A 264 -15.31 1.08 -20.42
C GLY A 264 -14.93 1.56 -21.83
N ASP A 265 -15.30 0.76 -22.81
CA ASP A 265 -15.07 1.01 -24.23
C ASP A 265 -16.20 1.82 -24.84
N LEU A 266 -15.84 2.84 -25.66
CA LEU A 266 -16.79 3.72 -26.33
C LEU A 266 -17.48 3.01 -27.51
N GLN A 267 -18.78 2.76 -27.39
CA GLN A 267 -19.56 1.97 -28.35
C GLN A 267 -20.05 2.75 -29.57
N ASN A 268 -20.22 4.07 -29.46
CA ASN A 268 -20.84 4.89 -30.49
C ASN A 268 -19.95 6.06 -30.98
N ALA A 269 -18.65 5.81 -31.10
CA ALA A 269 -17.66 6.82 -31.53
C ALA A 269 -18.09 7.56 -32.83
N LYS A 270 -18.66 6.86 -33.81
CA LYS A 270 -19.14 7.43 -35.07
C LYS A 270 -20.28 8.43 -34.92
N GLU A 271 -21.09 8.33 -33.83
CA GLU A 271 -22.23 9.20 -33.55
C GLU A 271 -21.81 10.45 -32.77
N VAL A 272 -20.84 10.30 -31.89
CA VAL A 272 -20.45 11.35 -30.91
C VAL A 272 -19.24 12.15 -31.31
N LEU A 273 -18.35 11.61 -32.14
CA LEU A 273 -17.11 12.29 -32.62
C LEU A 273 -17.35 12.98 -33.93
N THR A 274 -16.67 14.11 -34.15
CA THR A 274 -16.55 14.69 -35.49
C THR A 274 -15.73 13.79 -36.39
N LYS A 275 -15.83 13.94 -37.69
CA LYS A 275 -15.04 13.15 -38.66
C LYS A 275 -13.54 13.20 -38.35
N LYS A 276 -13.00 14.39 -38.02
CA LYS A 276 -11.57 14.58 -37.71
C LYS A 276 -11.18 13.88 -36.38
N GLU A 277 -12.01 14.02 -35.36
CA GLU A 277 -11.76 13.34 -34.07
C GLU A 277 -11.80 11.82 -34.26
N LEU A 278 -12.75 11.29 -35.04
CA LEU A 278 -12.81 9.86 -35.33
C LEU A 278 -11.58 9.34 -36.08
N GLU A 279 -11.14 10.05 -37.12
CA GLU A 279 -9.92 9.71 -37.88
C GLU A 279 -8.68 9.67 -36.98
N ARG A 280 -8.54 10.64 -36.06
CA ARG A 280 -7.44 10.69 -35.09
C ARG A 280 -7.57 9.57 -34.02
N TYR A 281 -8.78 9.29 -33.54
CA TYR A 281 -9.06 8.22 -32.60
C TYR A 281 -8.68 6.83 -33.18
N GLU A 282 -9.10 6.54 -34.41
CA GLU A 282 -8.73 5.29 -35.06
C GLU A 282 -7.20 5.18 -35.30
N ARG A 283 -6.54 6.30 -35.62
CA ARG A 283 -5.07 6.33 -35.75
C ARG A 283 -4.38 6.07 -34.42
N ALA A 284 -4.88 6.59 -33.29
CA ALA A 284 -4.31 6.38 -31.98
C ALA A 284 -4.23 4.88 -31.59
N LYS A 285 -5.20 4.07 -32.01
CA LYS A 285 -5.25 2.62 -31.74
C LYS A 285 -4.07 1.84 -32.35
N THR A 286 -3.34 2.42 -33.26
CA THR A 286 -2.21 1.79 -33.94
C THR A 286 -0.90 2.60 -33.81
N THR A 287 -0.87 3.61 -32.94
CA THR A 287 0.31 4.45 -32.69
C THR A 287 0.87 4.16 -31.29
N PHE A 288 2.13 3.68 -31.24
CA PHE A 288 2.77 3.17 -30.02
C PHE A 288 3.90 4.05 -29.48
N ASP A 289 4.42 4.97 -30.27
CA ASP A 289 5.62 5.75 -29.97
C ASP A 289 5.32 7.10 -29.30
N LYS A 290 4.17 7.68 -29.58
CA LYS A 290 3.74 8.98 -29.04
C LYS A 290 2.22 9.12 -29.06
N PRO A 291 1.65 9.92 -28.13
CA PRO A 291 0.23 10.21 -28.16
C PRO A 291 -0.23 10.91 -29.43
N VAL A 292 -1.41 10.56 -29.92
CA VAL A 292 -2.14 11.24 -31.00
C VAL A 292 -3.17 12.15 -30.33
N ILE A 293 -3.11 13.44 -30.60
CA ILE A 293 -4.10 14.41 -30.11
C ILE A 293 -5.39 14.22 -30.92
N ILE A 294 -6.45 13.80 -30.23
CA ILE A 294 -7.77 13.51 -30.82
C ILE A 294 -8.62 14.78 -30.86
N THR A 295 -8.75 15.49 -29.74
CA THR A 295 -9.34 16.83 -29.67
C THR A 295 -8.26 17.83 -29.31
N THR A 296 -7.98 18.79 -30.19
CA THR A 296 -6.89 19.75 -29.99
C THR A 296 -7.27 20.88 -29.04
N GLN A 297 -6.27 21.60 -28.52
CA GLN A 297 -6.52 22.75 -27.62
C GLN A 297 -7.33 23.83 -28.33
N GLU A 298 -7.09 24.09 -29.63
CA GLU A 298 -7.85 25.09 -30.40
C GLU A 298 -9.32 24.65 -30.55
N GLU A 299 -9.57 23.37 -30.80
CA GLU A 299 -10.93 22.81 -30.87
C GLU A 299 -11.65 22.93 -29.55
N ALA A 300 -10.97 22.67 -28.40
CA ALA A 300 -11.51 22.85 -27.07
C ALA A 300 -11.82 24.32 -26.76
N ILE A 301 -10.91 25.25 -27.02
CA ILE A 301 -11.10 26.70 -26.87
C ILE A 301 -12.26 27.18 -27.72
N LYS A 302 -12.45 26.67 -28.91
CA LYS A 302 -13.59 27.01 -29.76
C LYS A 302 -14.91 26.60 -29.13
N LYS A 303 -14.97 25.41 -28.54
CA LYS A 303 -16.16 24.94 -27.77
C LYS A 303 -16.42 25.80 -26.52
N GLU A 304 -15.36 26.17 -25.78
CA GLU A 304 -15.44 27.06 -24.61
C GLU A 304 -16.08 28.42 -24.97
N ASN A 305 -15.68 29.02 -26.07
CA ASN A 305 -16.13 30.33 -26.51
C ASN A 305 -17.51 30.31 -27.16
N ASN A 306 -18.00 29.17 -27.62
CA ASN A 306 -19.25 29.01 -28.32
C ASN A 306 -20.07 27.84 -27.76
N PRO A 307 -20.51 27.90 -26.50
CA PRO A 307 -21.16 26.80 -25.84
C PRO A 307 -22.51 26.44 -26.46
N VAL A 308 -22.74 25.13 -26.66
CA VAL A 308 -24.03 24.62 -27.17
C VAL A 308 -24.92 24.27 -25.97
N ARG A 309 -25.98 25.05 -25.74
CA ARG A 309 -26.85 24.87 -24.56
C ARG A 309 -28.14 24.10 -24.83
N ASN A 310 -28.65 24.12 -26.05
CA ASN A 310 -30.00 23.60 -26.38
C ASN A 310 -29.99 22.24 -27.08
N LYS A 311 -28.85 21.56 -27.12
CA LYS A 311 -28.71 20.23 -27.72
C LYS A 311 -27.88 19.35 -26.82
N THR A 312 -28.29 18.11 -26.72
CA THR A 312 -27.54 17.06 -25.98
C THR A 312 -27.05 15.98 -26.93
N LYS A 313 -26.14 15.18 -26.43
CA LYS A 313 -25.55 14.01 -27.09
C LYS A 313 -25.39 12.92 -26.05
N THR A 314 -25.70 11.68 -26.40
CA THR A 314 -25.54 10.53 -25.52
C THR A 314 -24.31 9.71 -25.94
N TRP A 315 -23.37 9.57 -25.02
CA TRP A 315 -22.21 8.71 -25.14
C TRP A 315 -22.52 7.35 -24.54
N ARG A 316 -22.20 6.26 -25.25
CA ARG A 316 -22.47 4.89 -24.81
C ARG A 316 -21.17 4.16 -24.52
N TYR A 317 -21.05 3.62 -23.31
CA TYR A 317 -19.89 2.84 -22.90
C TYR A 317 -20.32 1.46 -22.41
N LYS A 318 -19.42 0.49 -22.56
CA LYS A 318 -19.57 -0.87 -22.05
C LYS A 318 -18.32 -1.27 -21.30
N ALA A 319 -18.47 -1.84 -20.11
CA ALA A 319 -17.41 -2.37 -19.29
C ALA A 319 -17.80 -3.73 -18.73
N ASP A 320 -17.00 -4.76 -19.03
CA ASP A 320 -17.23 -6.12 -18.56
C ASP A 320 -16.34 -6.43 -17.36
N MET A 321 -16.88 -7.12 -16.36
CA MET A 321 -16.17 -7.56 -15.15
C MET A 321 -15.44 -6.43 -14.43
N VAL A 322 -16.15 -5.35 -14.13
CA VAL A 322 -15.68 -4.22 -13.31
C VAL A 322 -16.50 -4.11 -12.03
N ARG A 323 -15.92 -3.49 -11.00
CA ARG A 323 -16.59 -3.34 -9.70
C ARG A 323 -17.29 -1.99 -9.51
N ASP A 324 -16.99 -1.01 -10.33
CA ASP A 324 -17.51 0.35 -10.25
C ASP A 324 -17.37 1.04 -11.61
N VAL A 325 -18.03 2.18 -11.78
CA VAL A 325 -17.89 3.01 -12.96
C VAL A 325 -17.89 4.50 -12.59
N ALA A 326 -17.02 5.25 -13.26
CA ALA A 326 -16.91 6.70 -13.12
C ALA A 326 -16.82 7.36 -14.50
N PHE A 327 -17.09 8.65 -14.55
CA PHE A 327 -16.88 9.43 -15.76
C PHE A 327 -16.50 10.88 -15.48
N ALA A 328 -15.89 11.51 -16.46
CA ALA A 328 -15.64 12.94 -16.47
C ALA A 328 -16.13 13.55 -17.76
N THR A 329 -16.56 14.82 -17.71
CA THR A 329 -17.06 15.49 -18.92
C THR A 329 -16.86 16.99 -18.86
N SER A 330 -16.50 17.57 -20.00
CA SER A 330 -16.35 19.01 -20.16
C SER A 330 -16.29 19.38 -21.64
N ARG A 331 -16.69 20.62 -21.98
CA ARG A 331 -16.38 21.20 -23.30
C ARG A 331 -14.93 21.66 -23.40
N LYS A 332 -14.21 21.76 -22.26
CA LYS A 332 -12.82 22.21 -22.14
C LYS A 332 -11.80 21.10 -22.46
N PHE A 333 -12.23 19.85 -22.60
CA PHE A 333 -11.29 18.75 -22.74
C PHE A 333 -10.55 18.75 -24.05
N ILE A 334 -9.23 18.77 -23.94
CA ILE A 334 -8.25 18.28 -24.90
C ILE A 334 -8.17 16.77 -24.63
N TRP A 335 -8.02 15.97 -25.65
CA TRP A 335 -7.96 14.52 -25.53
C TRP A 335 -6.86 13.96 -26.41
N ASP A 336 -5.96 13.21 -25.83
CA ASP A 336 -4.95 12.44 -26.56
C ASP A 336 -4.93 10.97 -26.14
N ALA A 337 -4.34 10.12 -27.00
CA ALA A 337 -4.26 8.69 -26.78
C ALA A 337 -3.09 8.05 -27.54
N MET A 338 -2.60 6.90 -27.03
CA MET A 338 -1.67 6.02 -27.71
C MET A 338 -1.92 4.55 -27.35
N ALA A 339 -1.66 3.66 -28.29
CA ALA A 339 -1.70 2.22 -28.03
C ALA A 339 -0.52 1.77 -27.16
N VAL A 340 -0.75 0.79 -26.30
CA VAL A 340 0.30 0.20 -25.44
C VAL A 340 0.41 -1.28 -25.78
N GLN A 341 1.57 -1.69 -26.32
CA GLN A 341 1.81 -3.11 -26.59
C GLN A 341 2.11 -3.84 -25.29
N LEU A 342 1.28 -4.80 -24.93
CA LEU A 342 1.50 -5.82 -23.91
C LEU A 342 1.68 -7.19 -24.57
N ASP A 343 1.80 -8.26 -23.79
CA ASP A 343 2.07 -9.59 -24.32
C ASP A 343 0.90 -10.13 -25.18
N ASN A 344 -0.34 -10.03 -24.68
CA ASN A 344 -1.55 -10.54 -25.33
C ASN A 344 -2.61 -9.46 -25.61
N ASN A 345 -2.48 -8.26 -25.03
CA ASN A 345 -3.45 -7.16 -25.16
C ASN A 345 -2.80 -5.87 -25.67
N THR A 346 -3.62 -4.99 -26.26
CA THR A 346 -3.17 -3.69 -26.76
C THR A 346 -4.13 -2.61 -26.28
N PRO A 347 -4.11 -2.25 -24.97
CA PRO A 347 -4.97 -1.21 -24.44
C PRO A 347 -4.60 0.17 -24.98
N LEU A 348 -5.58 1.06 -24.98
CA LEU A 348 -5.41 2.46 -25.37
C LEU A 348 -5.20 3.32 -24.12
N ALA A 349 -3.99 3.83 -23.91
CA ALA A 349 -3.69 4.83 -22.89
C ALA A 349 -4.21 6.18 -23.35
N MET A 350 -4.97 6.88 -22.48
CA MET A 350 -5.62 8.15 -22.83
C MET A 350 -5.46 9.19 -21.73
N SER A 351 -5.43 10.45 -22.13
CA SER A 351 -5.51 11.59 -21.21
C SER A 351 -6.55 12.60 -21.66
N TYR A 352 -7.33 13.10 -20.69
CA TYR A 352 -8.30 14.17 -20.89
C TYR A 352 -7.98 15.32 -19.95
N TYR A 353 -7.75 16.50 -20.48
CA TYR A 353 -7.32 17.65 -19.70
C TYR A 353 -7.79 18.97 -20.31
N SER A 354 -7.88 20.00 -19.50
CA SER A 354 -8.17 21.35 -19.98
C SER A 354 -6.89 22.09 -20.34
N LYS A 355 -7.01 23.21 -21.06
CA LYS A 355 -5.85 24.07 -21.41
C LYS A 355 -5.01 24.50 -20.19
N GLU A 356 -5.62 24.55 -19.00
CA GLU A 356 -4.94 24.85 -17.74
C GLU A 356 -3.97 23.73 -17.30
N GLY A 357 -4.04 22.56 -17.91
CA GLY A 357 -3.09 21.46 -17.72
C GLY A 357 -1.87 21.55 -18.64
N ASN A 358 -1.96 22.29 -19.76
CA ASN A 358 -0.89 22.40 -20.74
C ASN A 358 0.21 23.39 -20.34
N PRO A 359 1.48 23.13 -20.78
CA PRO A 359 1.91 22.03 -21.67
C PRO A 359 2.17 20.70 -20.96
N LEU A 360 2.22 20.67 -19.63
CA LEU A 360 2.67 19.53 -18.82
C LEU A 360 1.88 18.23 -19.08
N TRP A 361 0.54 18.32 -19.24
CA TRP A 361 -0.30 17.16 -19.47
C TRP A 361 -0.09 16.52 -20.83
N GLU A 362 0.03 17.33 -21.87
CA GLU A 362 0.32 16.88 -23.24
C GLU A 362 1.70 16.22 -23.34
N GLU A 363 2.67 16.73 -22.57
CA GLU A 363 4.05 16.23 -22.58
C GLU A 363 4.20 14.88 -21.85
N GLU A 364 3.49 14.66 -20.73
CA GLU A 364 3.85 13.61 -19.78
C GLU A 364 2.71 12.62 -19.46
N SER A 365 1.42 13.06 -19.46
CA SER A 365 0.36 12.27 -18.84
C SER A 365 0.15 10.91 -19.50
N THR A 366 -0.12 10.85 -20.78
CA THR A 366 -0.40 9.58 -21.47
C THR A 366 0.81 8.65 -21.52
N LYS A 367 2.02 9.19 -21.52
CA LYS A 367 3.25 8.39 -21.38
C LYS A 367 3.34 7.74 -20.00
N ALA A 368 2.96 8.49 -18.94
CA ALA A 368 2.93 7.94 -17.57
C ALA A 368 1.90 6.81 -17.45
N VAL A 369 0.72 6.97 -18.05
CA VAL A 369 -0.28 5.88 -18.16
C VAL A 369 0.33 4.65 -18.84
N ALA A 370 0.92 4.82 -20.02
CA ALA A 370 1.48 3.72 -20.80
C ALA A 370 2.61 2.98 -20.07
N ASN A 371 3.53 3.70 -19.42
CA ASN A 371 4.62 3.11 -18.66
C ASN A 371 4.11 2.34 -17.42
N THR A 372 3.08 2.88 -16.75
CA THR A 372 2.46 2.21 -15.61
C THR A 372 1.83 0.88 -16.02
N LEU A 373 1.07 0.86 -17.12
CA LEU A 373 0.48 -0.38 -17.63
C LEU A 373 1.54 -1.46 -17.89
N LYS A 374 2.69 -1.09 -18.47
CA LYS A 374 3.79 -2.03 -18.72
C LYS A 374 4.38 -2.61 -17.45
N THR A 375 4.74 -1.76 -16.46
CA THR A 375 5.35 -2.23 -15.22
C THR A 375 4.37 -3.06 -14.39
N PHE A 376 3.15 -2.58 -14.21
CA PHE A 376 2.15 -3.31 -13.44
C PHE A 376 1.79 -4.65 -14.09
N SER A 377 1.65 -4.70 -15.43
CA SER A 377 1.46 -5.98 -16.14
C SER A 377 2.63 -6.94 -15.96
N LYS A 378 3.86 -6.43 -15.87
CA LYS A 378 5.06 -7.23 -15.60
C LYS A 378 5.08 -7.82 -14.19
N HIS A 379 4.63 -7.09 -13.17
CA HIS A 379 4.74 -7.48 -11.76
C HIS A 379 3.46 -8.06 -11.14
N THR A 380 2.30 -7.94 -11.81
CA THR A 380 1.02 -8.48 -11.36
C THR A 380 0.44 -9.45 -12.40
N ILE A 381 -0.68 -9.09 -13.00
CA ILE A 381 -1.27 -9.77 -14.17
C ILE A 381 -1.23 -8.81 -15.36
N GLU A 382 -1.28 -9.34 -16.58
CA GLU A 382 -1.43 -8.49 -17.76
C GLU A 382 -2.75 -7.70 -17.70
N TYR A 383 -2.69 -6.40 -18.00
CA TYR A 383 -3.87 -5.51 -18.01
C TYR A 383 -4.94 -6.02 -18.99
N PRO A 384 -6.14 -6.41 -18.50
CA PRO A 384 -7.11 -7.10 -19.35
C PRO A 384 -8.07 -6.16 -20.09
N TYR A 385 -8.15 -4.88 -19.68
CA TYR A 385 -9.15 -3.96 -20.20
C TYR A 385 -8.68 -3.21 -21.46
N PRO A 386 -9.64 -2.71 -22.30
CA PRO A 386 -9.30 -2.09 -23.56
C PRO A 386 -8.74 -0.66 -23.46
N VAL A 387 -8.96 0.02 -22.35
CA VAL A 387 -8.58 1.42 -22.14
C VAL A 387 -8.03 1.68 -20.75
N ALA A 388 -7.19 2.71 -20.62
CA ALA A 388 -6.70 3.25 -19.36
C ALA A 388 -6.64 4.76 -19.44
N ILE A 389 -7.39 5.47 -18.59
CA ILE A 389 -7.72 6.87 -18.75
C ILE A 389 -7.25 7.69 -17.55
N SER A 390 -6.46 8.73 -17.79
CA SER A 390 -6.10 9.76 -16.82
C SER A 390 -6.83 11.06 -17.12
N VAL A 391 -7.54 11.62 -16.13
CA VAL A 391 -8.30 12.86 -16.29
C VAL A 391 -7.75 13.95 -15.39
N HIS A 392 -7.46 15.13 -15.96
CA HIS A 392 -7.04 16.31 -15.21
C HIS A 392 -8.18 16.86 -14.35
N ALA A 393 -7.92 16.96 -13.05
CA ALA A 393 -8.81 17.60 -12.11
C ALA A 393 -8.02 18.26 -10.97
N ALA A 394 -8.41 19.46 -10.52
CA ALA A 394 -7.63 20.17 -9.50
C ALA A 394 -7.68 19.46 -8.15
N SER A 395 -6.52 19.34 -7.50
CA SER A 395 -6.36 18.90 -6.10
C SER A 395 -7.00 17.54 -5.77
N ILE A 396 -6.85 16.55 -6.65
CA ILE A 396 -7.34 15.17 -6.45
C ILE A 396 -6.37 14.17 -7.07
N GLY A 397 -6.16 13.04 -6.39
CA GLY A 397 -5.74 11.75 -6.91
C GLY A 397 -6.85 10.79 -6.51
N MET A 398 -7.41 10.01 -7.45
CA MET A 398 -8.50 9.07 -7.19
C MET A 398 -8.73 8.15 -8.38
N GLU A 399 -8.85 6.90 -8.09
CA GLU A 399 -8.98 5.81 -9.03
C GLU A 399 -10.41 5.28 -9.16
N TYR A 400 -10.70 4.71 -10.35
CA TYR A 400 -11.86 3.88 -10.67
C TYR A 400 -11.44 2.86 -11.74
N PRO A 401 -12.22 1.81 -12.02
CA PRO A 401 -11.88 0.90 -13.11
C PRO A 401 -11.67 1.66 -14.42
N MET A 402 -10.49 1.50 -15.03
CA MET A 402 -10.08 2.09 -16.31
C MET A 402 -9.99 3.62 -16.35
N ILE A 403 -10.37 4.36 -15.32
CA ILE A 403 -10.33 5.84 -15.30
C ILE A 403 -9.90 6.34 -13.92
N CYS A 404 -9.04 7.36 -13.91
CA CYS A 404 -8.61 8.03 -12.69
C CYS A 404 -8.59 9.55 -12.86
N PHE A 405 -8.68 10.27 -11.72
CA PHE A 405 -8.66 11.73 -11.67
C PHE A 405 -7.38 12.20 -11.01
N ASN A 406 -6.62 13.06 -11.68
CA ASN A 406 -5.27 13.43 -11.28
C ASN A 406 -5.07 14.93 -11.23
N PHE A 407 -4.36 15.40 -10.19
CA PHE A 407 -3.89 16.78 -10.14
C PHE A 407 -2.60 16.96 -10.94
N GLY A 408 -2.27 18.20 -11.22
CA GLY A 408 -1.02 18.60 -11.88
C GLY A 408 -1.28 19.76 -12.82
N ARG A 409 -1.17 20.97 -12.30
CA ARG A 409 -1.47 22.17 -13.09
C ARG A 409 -0.26 23.09 -13.13
N PRO A 410 0.23 23.47 -14.32
CA PRO A 410 1.18 24.55 -14.50
C PRO A 410 0.67 25.90 -13.99
N ASN A 411 1.54 26.88 -13.93
CA ASN A 411 1.17 28.28 -13.74
C ASN A 411 0.35 28.77 -14.96
N GLU A 412 -0.34 29.91 -14.80
CA GLU A 412 -1.18 30.48 -15.89
C GLU A 412 -0.41 30.82 -17.16
N ASP A 413 0.90 31.08 -17.05
CA ASP A 413 1.81 31.34 -18.18
C ASP A 413 2.35 30.05 -18.83
N GLY A 414 1.92 28.88 -18.37
CA GLY A 414 2.37 27.57 -18.85
C GLY A 414 3.68 27.08 -18.23
N THR A 415 4.34 27.85 -17.38
CA THR A 415 5.55 27.42 -16.68
C THR A 415 5.23 26.46 -15.54
N TYR A 416 6.13 25.57 -15.22
CA TYR A 416 6.00 24.67 -14.06
C TYR A 416 7.36 24.32 -13.45
N SER A 417 7.35 24.00 -12.17
CA SER A 417 8.54 23.54 -11.46
C SER A 417 8.71 22.01 -11.62
N ASP A 418 9.95 21.53 -11.42
CA ASP A 418 10.21 20.07 -11.32
C ASP A 418 9.32 19.40 -10.27
N ALA A 419 9.08 20.08 -9.16
CA ALA A 419 8.18 19.56 -8.13
C ALA A 419 6.75 19.38 -8.64
N THR A 420 6.23 20.25 -9.50
CA THR A 420 4.91 20.12 -10.12
C THR A 420 4.90 18.95 -11.10
N LYS A 421 5.91 18.84 -11.96
CA LYS A 421 6.09 17.75 -12.92
C LYS A 421 6.12 16.39 -12.22
N TRP A 422 7.04 16.21 -11.27
CA TRP A 422 7.23 14.92 -10.60
C TRP A 422 6.05 14.51 -9.71
N ARG A 423 5.35 15.47 -9.11
CA ARG A 423 4.11 15.18 -8.37
C ARG A 423 3.00 14.71 -9.29
N MET A 424 2.83 15.32 -10.46
CA MET A 424 1.84 14.89 -11.44
C MET A 424 2.16 13.50 -11.97
N ILE A 425 3.39 13.24 -12.42
CA ILE A 425 3.79 11.91 -12.89
C ILE A 425 3.57 10.87 -11.80
N SER A 426 3.99 11.16 -10.56
CA SER A 426 3.85 10.25 -9.43
C SER A 426 2.38 9.91 -9.12
N VAL A 427 1.47 10.90 -9.14
CA VAL A 427 0.05 10.63 -8.90
C VAL A 427 -0.57 9.86 -10.07
N ILE A 428 -0.21 10.15 -11.33
CA ILE A 428 -0.73 9.38 -12.47
C ILE A 428 -0.29 7.92 -12.39
N ILE A 429 0.98 7.64 -12.06
CA ILE A 429 1.46 6.27 -11.87
C ILE A 429 0.68 5.57 -10.76
N HIS A 430 0.43 6.28 -9.66
CA HIS A 430 -0.31 5.74 -8.50
C HIS A 430 -1.75 5.39 -8.88
N GLU A 431 -2.50 6.35 -9.41
CA GLU A 431 -3.92 6.16 -9.72
C GLU A 431 -4.15 5.17 -10.88
N VAL A 432 -3.25 5.10 -11.86
CA VAL A 432 -3.30 4.08 -12.92
C VAL A 432 -2.90 2.70 -12.38
N GLY A 433 -2.00 2.64 -11.39
CA GLY A 433 -1.65 1.41 -10.71
C GLY A 433 -2.85 0.75 -10.02
N HIS A 434 -3.73 1.56 -9.46
CA HIS A 434 -4.98 1.10 -8.88
C HIS A 434 -5.93 0.39 -9.86
N PHE A 435 -5.79 0.56 -11.17
CA PHE A 435 -6.55 -0.23 -12.14
C PHE A 435 -6.31 -1.74 -12.01
N PHE A 436 -5.20 -2.13 -11.38
CA PHE A 436 -4.86 -3.51 -11.03
C PHE A 436 -5.22 -3.84 -9.58
N ILE A 437 -4.80 -3.01 -8.65
CA ILE A 437 -5.00 -3.15 -7.19
C ILE A 437 -5.59 -1.81 -6.69
N PRO A 438 -6.86 -1.72 -6.33
CA PRO A 438 -7.79 -2.82 -6.02
C PRO A 438 -8.82 -3.11 -7.12
N MET A 439 -8.77 -2.48 -8.30
CA MET A 439 -9.86 -2.57 -9.27
C MET A 439 -10.01 -3.96 -9.91
N ILE A 440 -8.96 -4.79 -9.91
CA ILE A 440 -9.01 -6.19 -10.35
C ILE A 440 -8.81 -7.13 -9.16
N ILE A 441 -7.86 -6.83 -8.26
CA ILE A 441 -7.61 -7.59 -7.03
C ILE A 441 -8.36 -6.87 -5.91
N ASN A 442 -9.64 -7.17 -5.76
CA ASN A 442 -10.63 -6.35 -5.05
C ASN A 442 -10.68 -6.66 -3.55
N SER A 443 -9.70 -6.15 -2.79
CA SER A 443 -9.70 -6.22 -1.32
C SER A 443 -10.76 -5.33 -0.68
N ASP A 444 -11.15 -5.63 0.57
CA ASP A 444 -12.02 -4.77 1.38
C ASP A 444 -11.26 -3.54 1.89
N GLU A 445 -11.32 -2.45 1.14
CA GLU A 445 -10.66 -1.20 1.46
C GLU A 445 -11.26 -0.50 2.70
N ARG A 446 -12.50 -0.79 3.06
CA ARG A 446 -13.12 -0.29 4.29
C ARG A 446 -12.43 -0.80 5.54
N GLN A 447 -11.82 -1.98 5.46
CA GLN A 447 -11.08 -2.57 6.56
C GLN A 447 -9.58 -2.44 6.39
N TRP A 448 -9.05 -2.72 5.18
CA TRP A 448 -7.63 -2.93 4.93
C TRP A 448 -7.08 -2.02 3.84
N THR A 449 -7.08 -0.69 4.09
CA THR A 449 -6.57 0.29 3.10
C THR A 449 -5.11 0.04 2.67
N TRP A 450 -4.30 -0.66 3.46
CA TRP A 450 -2.94 -1.01 3.07
C TRP A 450 -2.86 -2.02 1.92
N MET A 451 -3.88 -2.88 1.75
CA MET A 451 -3.95 -3.84 0.63
C MET A 451 -4.24 -3.15 -0.71
N ASP A 452 -4.88 -2.02 -0.65
CA ASP A 452 -5.11 -1.10 -1.75
C ASP A 452 -3.87 -0.21 -1.94
N GLU A 453 -3.67 0.74 -1.09
CA GLU A 453 -2.70 1.82 -1.19
C GLU A 453 -1.24 1.35 -1.04
N GLY A 454 -1.01 0.40 -0.14
CA GLY A 454 0.33 -0.08 0.17
C GLY A 454 0.90 -0.99 -0.91
N LEU A 455 0.12 -1.96 -1.41
CA LEU A 455 0.54 -2.83 -2.49
C LEU A 455 0.73 -2.01 -3.78
N ASN A 456 -0.19 -1.09 -4.06
CA ASN A 456 -0.08 -0.19 -5.21
C ASN A 456 1.15 0.72 -5.11
N THR A 457 1.42 1.36 -3.96
CA THR A 457 2.61 2.21 -3.74
C THR A 457 3.91 1.42 -3.93
N PHE A 458 3.94 0.15 -3.55
CA PHE A 458 5.11 -0.71 -3.78
C PHE A 458 5.38 -0.86 -5.28
N VAL A 459 4.39 -1.25 -6.10
CA VAL A 459 4.58 -1.43 -7.56
C VAL A 459 4.79 -0.09 -8.26
N GLN A 460 4.13 1.00 -7.80
CA GLN A 460 4.43 2.37 -8.24
C GLN A 460 5.92 2.68 -8.10
N SER A 461 6.56 2.29 -6.99
CA SER A 461 8.00 2.53 -6.78
C SER A 461 8.87 1.82 -7.81
N LEU A 462 8.47 0.64 -8.27
CA LEU A 462 9.15 -0.10 -9.35
C LEU A 462 9.00 0.64 -10.69
N THR A 463 7.79 1.15 -11.01
CA THR A 463 7.57 1.98 -12.20
C THR A 463 8.44 3.24 -12.21
N GLN A 464 8.54 3.92 -11.06
CA GLN A 464 9.38 5.12 -10.93
C GLN A 464 10.87 4.81 -11.11
N ARG A 465 11.36 3.70 -10.60
CA ARG A 465 12.75 3.26 -10.80
C ARG A 465 13.04 2.90 -12.26
N GLU A 466 12.09 2.28 -12.95
CA GLU A 466 12.27 1.79 -14.32
C GLU A 466 12.23 2.93 -15.36
N TYR A 467 11.28 3.87 -15.22
CA TYR A 467 11.01 4.88 -16.24
C TYR A 467 11.31 6.33 -15.83
N TYR A 468 11.47 6.60 -14.54
CA TYR A 468 11.56 7.94 -13.97
C TYR A 468 12.65 8.06 -12.91
N SER A 469 13.81 7.43 -13.15
CA SER A 469 14.95 7.39 -12.20
C SER A 469 15.51 8.77 -11.88
N ASP A 470 15.32 9.77 -12.74
CA ASP A 470 15.74 11.17 -12.52
C ASP A 470 14.82 11.90 -11.52
N GLY A 471 13.65 11.36 -11.24
CA GLY A 471 12.67 11.92 -10.32
C GLY A 471 12.87 11.45 -8.86
N PRO A 472 12.29 12.17 -7.89
CA PRO A 472 12.42 11.79 -6.50
C PRO A 472 11.55 10.57 -6.15
N LEU A 473 12.17 9.51 -5.66
CA LEU A 473 11.48 8.35 -5.10
C LEU A 473 11.15 8.62 -3.63
N ARG A 474 9.90 9.00 -3.33
CA ARG A 474 9.48 9.45 -2.00
C ARG A 474 8.96 8.34 -1.08
N ARG A 475 8.54 7.21 -1.64
CA ARG A 475 7.97 6.04 -0.95
C ARG A 475 8.51 4.76 -1.59
N GLY A 476 8.38 3.64 -0.91
CA GLY A 476 8.79 2.34 -1.46
C GLY A 476 10.29 2.08 -1.38
N THR A 477 10.99 2.69 -0.43
CA THR A 477 12.36 2.31 -0.03
C THR A 477 12.43 2.14 1.48
N ALA A 478 13.36 1.32 1.96
CA ALA A 478 13.60 1.15 3.39
C ALA A 478 13.87 2.51 4.07
N GLU A 479 14.70 3.35 3.48
CA GLU A 479 15.05 4.68 4.05
C GLU A 479 13.84 5.64 4.12
N SER A 480 12.87 5.52 3.19
CA SER A 480 11.72 6.44 3.13
C SER A 480 10.80 6.39 4.35
N ILE A 481 10.83 5.28 5.12
CA ILE A 481 9.93 5.07 6.27
C ILE A 481 10.60 5.38 7.63
N VAL A 482 11.91 5.53 7.68
CA VAL A 482 12.70 5.70 8.92
C VAL A 482 12.16 6.81 9.81
N ASN A 483 11.83 7.97 9.24
CA ASN A 483 11.34 9.11 10.03
C ASN A 483 9.99 8.83 10.70
N TYR A 484 9.11 8.07 10.05
CA TYR A 484 7.84 7.65 10.65
C TYR A 484 8.10 6.62 11.76
N MET A 485 8.90 5.59 11.50
CA MET A 485 9.18 4.53 12.46
C MET A 485 9.93 5.02 13.72
N ARG A 486 10.59 6.17 13.63
CA ARG A 486 11.26 6.84 14.77
C ARG A 486 10.31 7.60 15.69
N MET A 487 9.06 7.82 15.28
CA MET A 487 8.10 8.58 16.11
C MET A 487 7.76 7.82 17.41
N PRO A 488 7.30 8.54 18.46
CA PRO A 488 6.83 7.92 19.69
C PRO A 488 5.74 6.86 19.43
N LYS A 489 5.78 5.75 20.18
CA LYS A 489 4.86 4.61 19.95
C LYS A 489 3.36 4.97 20.05
N ASP A 490 2.99 5.95 20.87
CA ASP A 490 1.61 6.46 20.98
C ASP A 490 1.14 7.22 19.73
N MET A 491 2.07 7.61 18.85
CA MET A 491 1.81 8.24 17.56
C MET A 491 1.86 7.28 16.37
N LEU A 492 2.03 5.99 16.62
CA LEU A 492 2.13 4.95 15.60
C LEU A 492 0.95 3.99 15.67
N ARG A 493 0.64 3.35 14.54
CA ARG A 493 -0.31 2.25 14.45
C ARG A 493 0.30 1.09 13.64
N PRO A 494 -0.04 -0.16 13.96
CA PRO A 494 0.25 -1.29 13.09
C PRO A 494 -0.34 -1.09 11.68
N ILE A 495 0.26 -1.68 10.65
CA ILE A 495 -0.31 -1.68 9.29
C ILE A 495 -1.70 -2.34 9.33
N MET A 496 -1.85 -3.42 10.10
CA MET A 496 -3.12 -4.13 10.33
C MET A 496 -4.09 -3.36 11.22
N THR A 497 -4.29 -2.07 10.92
CA THR A 497 -5.27 -1.21 11.57
C THR A 497 -6.43 -0.97 10.61
N ASN A 498 -7.67 -1.08 11.12
CA ASN A 498 -8.87 -0.78 10.33
C ASN A 498 -8.80 0.64 9.76
N SER A 499 -9.16 0.79 8.48
CA SER A 499 -9.01 2.04 7.70
C SER A 499 -9.61 3.27 8.38
N GLU A 500 -10.76 3.12 9.04
CA GLU A 500 -11.44 4.24 9.74
C GLU A 500 -10.77 4.64 11.06
N GLN A 501 -9.91 3.78 11.61
CA GLN A 501 -9.21 4.02 12.87
C GLN A 501 -7.84 4.68 12.69
N ILE A 502 -7.37 4.80 11.45
CA ILE A 502 -6.09 5.46 11.15
C ILE A 502 -6.28 6.99 11.20
N ALA A 503 -5.57 7.67 12.09
CA ALA A 503 -5.64 9.12 12.17
C ALA A 503 -5.11 9.78 10.90
N SER A 504 -5.66 10.95 10.53
CA SER A 504 -5.29 11.65 9.27
C SER A 504 -3.79 11.93 9.14
N ARG A 505 -3.11 12.23 10.25
CA ARG A 505 -1.67 12.51 10.26
C ARG A 505 -0.80 11.29 9.98
N GLU A 506 -1.32 10.08 10.27
CA GLU A 506 -0.62 8.82 10.14
C GLU A 506 -0.98 8.11 8.84
N PHE A 507 -2.10 8.48 8.21
CA PHE A 507 -2.71 7.77 7.10
C PHE A 507 -1.73 7.53 5.93
N GLY A 508 -1.04 8.59 5.48
CA GLY A 508 -0.08 8.48 4.38
C GLY A 508 1.16 7.63 4.68
N ALA A 509 1.55 7.53 5.97
CA ALA A 509 2.65 6.65 6.36
C ALA A 509 2.17 5.21 6.60
N ASN A 510 1.05 5.03 7.28
CA ASN A 510 0.53 3.72 7.67
C ASN A 510 -0.04 2.94 6.48
N ALA A 511 -0.89 3.58 5.66
CA ALA A 511 -1.55 2.92 4.54
C ALA A 511 -0.65 2.76 3.32
N TYR A 512 0.24 3.72 3.04
CA TYR A 512 1.07 3.80 1.82
C TYR A 512 2.53 3.43 2.07
N ALA A 513 3.23 4.26 2.87
CA ALA A 513 4.69 4.24 2.90
C ALA A 513 5.26 3.03 3.67
N LYS A 514 4.69 2.68 4.83
CA LYS A 514 5.20 1.57 5.66
C LYS A 514 5.00 0.21 4.97
N PRO A 515 3.81 -0.15 4.44
CA PRO A 515 3.65 -1.41 3.72
C PRO A 515 4.51 -1.46 2.45
N ALA A 516 4.62 -0.38 1.67
CA ALA A 516 5.48 -0.35 0.50
C ALA A 516 6.97 -0.51 0.85
N ALA A 517 7.44 0.10 1.94
CA ALA A 517 8.80 -0.09 2.44
C ALA A 517 9.04 -1.52 2.93
N ALA A 518 8.08 -2.09 3.68
CA ALA A 518 8.13 -3.49 4.11
C ALA A 518 8.27 -4.45 2.93
N LEU A 519 7.44 -4.29 1.89
CA LEU A 519 7.52 -5.13 0.69
C LEU A 519 8.84 -4.94 -0.08
N SER A 520 9.39 -3.72 -0.09
CA SER A 520 10.70 -3.47 -0.68
C SER A 520 11.83 -4.15 0.11
N VAL A 521 11.79 -4.11 1.45
CA VAL A 521 12.72 -4.87 2.30
C VAL A 521 12.58 -6.37 2.05
N LEU A 522 11.33 -6.85 1.97
CA LEU A 522 11.06 -8.27 1.69
C LEU A 522 11.64 -8.70 0.35
N ARG A 523 11.41 -7.89 -0.70
CA ARG A 523 11.87 -8.15 -2.07
C ARG A 523 13.38 -8.06 -2.21
N GLU A 524 13.98 -6.95 -1.77
CA GLU A 524 15.39 -6.64 -2.08
C GLU A 524 16.36 -7.32 -1.09
N THR A 525 15.93 -7.48 0.17
CA THR A 525 16.83 -7.86 1.26
C THR A 525 16.63 -9.31 1.74
N ILE A 526 15.38 -9.79 1.78
CA ILE A 526 15.04 -11.08 2.40
C ILE A 526 14.88 -12.19 1.36
N MET A 527 13.96 -12.02 0.40
CA MET A 527 13.62 -13.08 -0.59
C MET A 527 14.52 -13.04 -1.84
N GLY A 528 14.96 -11.86 -2.23
CA GLY A 528 15.51 -11.60 -3.56
C GLY A 528 14.39 -11.29 -4.59
N PRO A 529 14.70 -10.42 -5.60
CA PRO A 529 13.68 -9.93 -6.54
C PRO A 529 12.97 -11.04 -7.32
N GLU A 530 13.68 -12.05 -7.78
CA GLU A 530 13.08 -13.11 -8.62
C GLU A 530 12.00 -13.91 -7.87
N LEU A 531 12.32 -14.34 -6.64
CA LEU A 531 11.41 -15.15 -5.84
C LEU A 531 10.21 -14.34 -5.33
N PHE A 532 10.47 -13.09 -4.90
CA PHE A 532 9.39 -12.19 -4.49
C PHE A 532 8.43 -11.90 -5.65
N ASP A 533 8.97 -11.51 -6.82
CA ASP A 533 8.16 -11.18 -7.99
C ASP A 533 7.32 -12.38 -8.45
N TYR A 534 7.86 -13.60 -8.36
CA TYR A 534 7.12 -14.82 -8.62
C TYR A 534 5.93 -14.99 -7.65
N ALA A 535 6.18 -14.87 -6.34
CA ALA A 535 5.14 -15.03 -5.32
C ALA A 535 4.05 -13.93 -5.41
N PHE A 536 4.46 -12.69 -5.69
CA PHE A 536 3.54 -11.55 -5.85
C PHE A 536 2.66 -11.68 -7.10
N LYS A 537 3.22 -12.19 -8.20
CA LYS A 537 2.44 -12.55 -9.40
C LYS A 537 1.45 -13.67 -9.13
N GLU A 538 1.87 -14.67 -8.36
CA GLU A 538 0.99 -15.77 -7.97
C GLU A 538 -0.20 -15.29 -7.12
N TYR A 539 0.04 -14.39 -6.17
CA TYR A 539 -1.04 -13.71 -5.45
C TYR A 539 -1.98 -12.98 -6.40
N SER A 540 -1.43 -12.18 -7.29
CA SER A 540 -2.21 -11.42 -8.27
C SER A 540 -3.05 -12.33 -9.18
N ARG A 541 -2.49 -13.45 -9.64
CA ARG A 541 -3.16 -14.43 -10.47
C ARG A 541 -4.28 -15.19 -9.74
N ARG A 542 -4.03 -15.60 -8.48
CA ARG A 542 -5.03 -16.33 -7.65
C ARG A 542 -6.24 -15.46 -7.35
N TRP A 543 -6.02 -14.17 -7.12
CA TRP A 543 -7.04 -13.26 -6.64
C TRP A 543 -7.53 -12.22 -7.66
N ALA A 544 -7.12 -12.33 -8.93
CA ALA A 544 -7.69 -11.53 -10.01
C ALA A 544 -9.22 -11.74 -10.08
N PHE A 545 -9.97 -10.64 -10.12
CA PHE A 545 -11.43 -10.60 -10.12
C PHE A 545 -12.10 -11.29 -8.92
N LYS A 546 -11.44 -11.24 -7.76
CA LYS A 546 -11.91 -11.82 -6.50
C LYS A 546 -11.68 -10.88 -5.33
N HIS A 547 -12.11 -11.30 -4.14
CA HIS A 547 -12.05 -10.52 -2.90
C HIS A 547 -11.05 -11.12 -1.89
N PRO A 548 -9.74 -10.85 -2.02
CA PRO A 548 -8.75 -11.31 -1.05
C PRO A 548 -8.81 -10.52 0.25
N ASP A 549 -8.28 -11.13 1.32
CA ASP A 549 -8.00 -10.47 2.58
C ASP A 549 -6.50 -10.58 2.95
N PRO A 550 -6.05 -9.96 4.07
CA PRO A 550 -4.68 -10.04 4.51
C PRO A 550 -4.13 -11.45 4.66
N ALA A 551 -4.93 -12.41 5.15
CA ALA A 551 -4.50 -13.78 5.33
C ALA A 551 -4.22 -14.47 4.00
N ASP A 552 -5.02 -14.17 2.98
CA ASP A 552 -4.84 -14.71 1.62
C ASP A 552 -3.53 -14.22 1.01
N PHE A 553 -3.18 -12.94 1.24
CA PHE A 553 -1.91 -12.37 0.80
C PHE A 553 -0.72 -13.02 1.51
N PHE A 554 -0.72 -13.05 2.84
CA PHE A 554 0.40 -13.58 3.62
C PHE A 554 0.64 -15.06 3.28
N ARG A 555 -0.40 -15.87 3.29
CA ARG A 555 -0.31 -17.30 2.95
C ARG A 555 0.15 -17.54 1.51
N THR A 556 -0.34 -16.74 0.56
CA THR A 556 0.10 -16.92 -0.83
C THR A 556 1.59 -16.59 -0.99
N MET A 557 2.08 -15.54 -0.33
CA MET A 557 3.49 -15.19 -0.39
C MET A 557 4.37 -16.31 0.17
N GLU A 558 3.97 -16.95 1.27
CA GLU A 558 4.68 -18.08 1.87
C GLU A 558 4.58 -19.36 1.04
N ASP A 559 3.37 -19.73 0.59
CA ASP A 559 3.14 -20.92 -0.20
C ASP A 559 3.90 -20.90 -1.53
N ALA A 560 3.87 -19.76 -2.22
CA ALA A 560 4.52 -19.63 -3.51
C ALA A 560 6.06 -19.51 -3.40
N SER A 561 6.58 -18.95 -2.31
CA SER A 561 8.02 -18.79 -2.10
C SER A 561 8.68 -19.95 -1.36
N ALA A 562 7.90 -20.77 -0.64
CA ALA A 562 8.36 -21.78 0.29
C ALA A 562 9.25 -21.21 1.44
N ILE A 563 9.07 -19.93 1.79
CA ILE A 563 9.76 -19.25 2.90
C ILE A 563 8.76 -19.00 4.03
N ASP A 564 9.15 -19.34 5.27
CA ASP A 564 8.42 -18.93 6.48
C ASP A 564 8.64 -17.43 6.72
N LEU A 565 7.57 -16.65 6.56
CA LEU A 565 7.56 -15.20 6.71
C LEU A 565 6.71 -14.73 7.90
N ASP A 566 6.20 -15.63 8.73
CA ASP A 566 5.36 -15.28 9.88
C ASP A 566 6.02 -14.26 10.81
N TRP A 567 7.33 -14.39 11.05
CA TRP A 567 8.12 -13.42 11.82
C TRP A 567 8.13 -12.03 11.18
N PHE A 568 8.19 -11.97 9.85
CA PHE A 568 8.20 -10.73 9.09
C PHE A 568 6.84 -10.02 9.15
N TRP A 569 5.75 -10.76 8.85
CA TRP A 569 4.40 -10.24 8.94
C TRP A 569 4.07 -9.76 10.35
N ARG A 570 4.39 -10.55 11.36
CA ARG A 570 4.20 -10.23 12.78
C ARG A 570 4.88 -8.91 13.15
N GLY A 571 6.12 -8.72 12.76
CA GLY A 571 6.90 -7.52 13.04
C GLY A 571 6.41 -6.30 12.26
N TRP A 572 6.41 -6.37 10.94
CA TRP A 572 6.10 -5.22 10.09
C TRP A 572 4.62 -4.84 10.10
N PHE A 573 3.70 -5.80 10.07
CA PHE A 573 2.28 -5.56 9.86
C PHE A 573 1.47 -5.48 11.16
N TYR A 574 1.81 -6.29 12.17
CA TYR A 574 1.05 -6.36 13.42
C TYR A 574 1.65 -5.54 14.56
N SER A 575 2.85 -4.98 14.43
CA SER A 575 3.49 -4.20 15.48
C SER A 575 3.82 -2.75 15.06
N THR A 576 4.17 -1.94 16.06
CA THR A 576 4.74 -0.60 15.88
C THR A 576 6.24 -0.55 16.16
N ASP A 577 6.88 -1.72 16.24
CA ASP A 577 8.31 -1.83 16.41
C ASP A 577 9.06 -1.27 15.20
N ASN A 578 10.32 -0.93 15.41
CA ASN A 578 11.20 -0.43 14.36
C ASN A 578 12.48 -1.27 14.28
N VAL A 579 13.23 -1.10 13.23
CA VAL A 579 14.58 -1.64 13.12
C VAL A 579 15.54 -0.67 13.79
N ASP A 580 16.24 -1.12 14.83
CA ASP A 580 17.35 -0.43 15.49
C ASP A 580 18.29 -1.52 16.01
N VAL A 581 19.28 -1.88 15.21
CA VAL A 581 20.24 -2.96 15.50
C VAL A 581 21.64 -2.38 15.62
N SER A 582 22.33 -2.71 16.70
CA SER A 582 23.67 -2.20 16.96
C SER A 582 24.73 -3.28 17.09
N VAL A 583 25.98 -2.93 16.81
CA VAL A 583 27.16 -3.70 17.22
C VAL A 583 27.56 -3.25 18.62
N GLU A 584 27.28 -4.05 19.66
CA GLU A 584 27.52 -3.66 21.05
C GLU A 584 28.94 -3.98 21.51
N ASN A 585 29.48 -5.10 21.08
CA ASN A 585 30.82 -5.51 21.49
C ASN A 585 31.48 -6.38 20.42
N VAL A 586 32.83 -6.29 20.35
CA VAL A 586 33.65 -7.12 19.50
C VAL A 586 34.85 -7.62 20.32
N LYS A 587 35.08 -8.93 20.33
CA LYS A 587 36.27 -9.53 20.91
C LYS A 587 37.03 -10.23 19.80
N TRP A 588 38.33 -10.00 19.77
CA TRP A 588 39.22 -10.61 18.79
C TRP A 588 40.05 -11.72 19.45
N TYR A 589 40.06 -12.88 18.83
CA TYR A 589 40.82 -14.03 19.30
C TYR A 589 41.76 -14.57 18.20
N LYS A 590 42.88 -15.11 18.65
CA LYS A 590 43.78 -15.94 17.81
C LYS A 590 44.11 -17.25 18.49
N MET A 591 44.36 -18.29 17.70
CA MET A 591 44.74 -19.57 18.18
C MET A 591 46.18 -19.46 18.72
N LYS A 592 46.41 -19.98 19.93
CA LYS A 592 47.73 -20.01 20.55
C LYS A 592 48.63 -21.03 19.82
N ASN A 593 49.94 -20.77 19.85
CA ASN A 593 50.93 -21.64 19.20
C ASN A 593 50.88 -23.07 19.77
N ILE A 594 51.02 -24.05 18.93
CA ILE A 594 50.56 -25.43 19.00
C ILE A 594 51.41 -26.33 19.93
N ASP A 595 52.56 -25.87 20.36
CA ASP A 595 53.54 -26.68 21.10
C ASP A 595 53.30 -26.72 22.63
N GLU A 596 52.21 -26.11 23.13
CA GLU A 596 51.88 -26.15 24.55
C GLU A 596 50.90 -27.30 24.91
N PRO A 597 51.05 -27.89 26.10
CA PRO A 597 50.17 -28.98 26.54
C PRO A 597 48.71 -28.51 26.75
N PHE A 598 47.75 -29.40 26.43
CA PHE A 598 46.33 -29.16 26.59
C PHE A 598 45.96 -28.81 28.05
N GLU A 599 45.23 -27.70 28.22
CA GLU A 599 44.65 -27.29 29.50
C GLU A 599 43.29 -27.95 29.73
N ASN A 600 42.96 -28.27 30.97
CA ASN A 600 41.65 -28.79 31.30
C ASN A 600 40.59 -27.66 31.39
N ARG A 601 39.31 -27.98 31.20
CA ARG A 601 38.20 -27.00 31.18
C ARG A 601 38.11 -26.10 32.41
N ALA A 602 38.53 -26.60 33.59
CA ALA A 602 38.49 -25.83 34.83
C ALA A 602 39.56 -24.69 34.81
N SER A 603 40.76 -24.97 34.30
CA SER A 603 41.84 -23.98 34.21
C SER A 603 41.55 -22.90 33.13
N VAL A 604 40.92 -23.27 32.03
CA VAL A 604 40.51 -22.33 30.98
C VAL A 604 39.46 -21.39 31.55
N ARG A 605 38.41 -21.91 32.21
CA ARG A 605 37.33 -21.10 32.82
C ARG A 605 37.86 -20.17 33.92
N GLU A 606 38.82 -20.60 34.70
CA GLU A 606 39.45 -19.77 35.74
C GLU A 606 40.27 -18.62 35.17
N LYS A 607 40.94 -18.83 34.01
CA LYS A 607 41.67 -17.79 33.29
C LYS A 607 40.73 -16.79 32.62
N GLU A 608 39.60 -17.26 32.04
CA GLU A 608 38.56 -16.38 31.49
C GLU A 608 37.96 -15.44 32.56
N ILE A 609 37.68 -16.00 33.75
CA ILE A 609 37.15 -15.21 34.88
C ILE A 609 38.19 -14.16 35.38
N LYS A 610 39.46 -14.52 35.40
CA LYS A 610 40.55 -13.63 35.81
C LYS A 610 40.89 -12.60 34.71
N GLY A 611 40.83 -12.98 33.45
CA GLY A 611 41.05 -12.09 32.30
C GLY A 611 40.09 -10.93 32.22
N ASN A 612 38.79 -11.20 32.45
CA ASN A 612 37.72 -10.19 32.43
C ASN A 612 37.83 -9.11 33.50
N LYS A 613 38.70 -9.24 34.48
CA LYS A 613 38.90 -8.22 35.54
C LYS A 613 39.88 -7.10 35.18
N LYS A 614 40.59 -7.16 34.05
CA LYS A 614 41.67 -6.23 33.69
C LYS A 614 41.33 -5.21 32.58
N ILE A 615 40.17 -5.27 31.97
CA ILE A 615 39.80 -4.39 30.84
C ILE A 615 38.73 -3.37 31.28
N ALA A 616 38.93 -2.71 32.40
CA ALA A 616 37.99 -1.73 32.93
C ALA A 616 38.44 -0.26 32.74
N SER A 617 39.46 0.05 31.96
CA SER A 617 39.96 1.42 31.85
C SER A 617 39.80 2.08 30.50
N ASP A 618 39.49 1.33 29.42
CA ASP A 618 39.19 1.94 28.11
C ASP A 618 37.76 1.54 27.69
N ASP A 619 36.92 2.50 27.35
CA ASP A 619 35.56 2.25 26.91
C ASP A 619 35.62 1.37 25.62
N PRO A 620 35.23 0.07 25.67
CA PRO A 620 35.40 -0.84 24.56
C PRO A 620 34.62 -0.47 23.30
N LYS A 621 33.75 0.54 23.40
CA LYS A 621 32.95 1.03 22.28
C LYS A 621 33.74 1.83 21.24
N TYR A 622 34.93 2.35 21.61
CA TYR A 622 35.65 3.27 20.74
C TYR A 622 36.95 2.70 20.12
N SER A 623 37.31 1.48 20.44
CA SER A 623 38.50 0.84 19.84
C SER A 623 38.29 -0.66 19.66
N LEU A 624 38.78 -1.22 18.54
CA LEU A 624 39.00 -2.65 18.43
C LEU A 624 40.13 -3.04 19.37
N PRO A 625 40.10 -4.26 19.97
CA PRO A 625 41.24 -4.76 20.74
C PRO A 625 42.49 -4.78 19.85
N PHE A 626 43.55 -4.05 20.26
CA PHE A 626 44.81 -3.98 19.51
C PHE A 626 45.58 -5.29 19.54
N GLN A 627 45.27 -6.17 20.47
CA GLN A 627 45.90 -7.48 20.61
C GLN A 627 44.80 -8.57 20.73
N PRO A 628 44.95 -9.68 20.03
CA PRO A 628 44.02 -10.80 20.17
C PRO A 628 44.20 -11.50 21.52
N THR A 629 43.11 -12.01 22.06
CA THR A 629 43.13 -12.97 23.16
C THR A 629 43.53 -14.33 22.59
N GLU A 630 44.58 -14.93 23.13
CA GLU A 630 45.01 -16.29 22.72
C GLU A 630 44.09 -17.34 23.34
N PHE A 631 43.64 -18.33 22.55
CA PHE A 631 42.90 -19.48 23.03
C PHE A 631 43.58 -20.79 22.67
N ASN A 632 43.39 -21.82 23.50
CA ASN A 632 43.93 -23.17 23.31
C ASN A 632 42.81 -24.18 23.06
N PHE A 633 43.15 -25.28 22.43
CA PHE A 633 42.28 -26.44 22.46
C PHE A 633 42.16 -26.97 23.88
N SER A 634 40.90 -27.13 24.39
CA SER A 634 40.66 -27.81 25.65
C SER A 634 40.12 -29.22 25.41
N ASN A 635 40.69 -30.20 26.09
CA ASN A 635 40.24 -31.58 26.05
C ASN A 635 39.24 -31.82 27.19
N THR A 636 37.96 -31.51 26.96
CA THR A 636 36.90 -31.61 27.97
C THR A 636 36.22 -32.97 28.03
N ASN A 637 36.30 -33.76 26.95
CA ASN A 637 35.76 -35.11 26.87
C ASN A 637 36.77 -36.02 26.17
N ARG A 638 37.42 -36.90 26.93
CA ARG A 638 38.46 -37.78 26.40
C ARG A 638 37.96 -38.71 25.29
N ASN A 639 36.73 -39.13 25.31
CA ASN A 639 36.19 -40.07 24.32
C ASN A 639 35.81 -39.35 23.02
N GLU A 640 35.11 -38.26 23.08
CA GLU A 640 34.76 -37.43 21.89
C GLU A 640 36.02 -36.90 21.21
N TYR A 641 37.05 -36.51 22.00
CA TYR A 641 38.30 -36.04 21.45
C TYR A 641 39.08 -37.17 20.77
N ARG A 642 39.05 -38.40 21.27
CA ARG A 642 39.69 -39.53 20.63
C ARG A 642 39.00 -39.92 19.33
N GLU A 643 37.67 -39.89 19.27
CA GLU A 643 36.90 -40.13 18.07
C GLU A 643 37.19 -39.05 17.02
N PHE A 644 37.11 -37.80 17.39
CA PHE A 644 37.47 -36.66 16.54
C PHE A 644 38.93 -36.72 16.05
N ARG A 645 39.84 -37.08 16.91
CA ARG A 645 41.29 -37.23 16.58
C ARG A 645 41.55 -38.36 15.61
N ASN A 646 40.76 -39.40 15.65
CA ASN A 646 40.89 -40.52 14.71
C ASN A 646 40.32 -40.19 13.32
N GLU A 647 39.34 -39.29 13.26
CA GLU A 647 38.72 -38.88 12.02
C GLU A 647 39.45 -37.74 11.29
N VAL A 648 40.17 -36.90 12.03
CA VAL A 648 40.79 -35.68 11.47
C VAL A 648 42.30 -35.66 11.78
N ASN A 649 43.08 -35.43 10.75
CA ASN A 649 44.53 -35.26 10.91
C ASN A 649 44.80 -33.97 11.69
N ASP A 650 45.26 -34.10 12.96
CA ASP A 650 45.55 -32.98 13.88
C ASP A 650 46.40 -31.86 13.24
N ASN A 651 47.29 -32.20 12.32
CA ASN A 651 48.16 -31.22 11.67
C ASN A 651 47.39 -30.37 10.63
N ALA A 652 46.38 -30.92 9.93
CA ALA A 652 45.60 -30.19 8.96
C ALA A 652 44.76 -29.10 9.63
N ILE A 653 44.03 -29.42 10.72
CA ILE A 653 43.25 -28.44 11.48
C ILE A 653 44.14 -27.33 12.06
N LYS A 654 45.29 -27.71 12.58
CA LYS A 654 46.25 -26.76 13.18
C LYS A 654 46.83 -25.80 12.14
N LEU A 655 47.18 -26.30 10.95
CA LEU A 655 47.71 -25.48 9.86
C LEU A 655 46.66 -24.59 9.21
N GLU A 656 45.43 -25.10 9.01
CA GLU A 656 44.36 -24.33 8.38
C GLU A 656 43.89 -23.14 9.23
N ASN A 657 43.96 -23.23 10.55
CA ASN A 657 43.38 -22.21 11.45
C ASN A 657 44.45 -21.37 12.20
N ALA A 658 45.73 -21.68 12.08
CA ALA A 658 46.79 -21.01 12.83
C ALA A 658 46.85 -19.49 12.60
N ASP A 659 46.58 -19.04 11.38
CA ASP A 659 46.61 -17.61 10.98
C ASP A 659 45.26 -16.95 10.94
N LYS A 660 44.18 -17.67 11.24
CA LYS A 660 42.82 -17.11 11.22
C LYS A 660 42.57 -16.14 12.38
N ASN A 661 41.72 -15.15 12.10
CA ASN A 661 41.23 -14.21 13.10
C ASN A 661 39.78 -14.57 13.46
N PHE A 662 39.51 -14.73 14.77
CA PHE A 662 38.18 -15.09 15.28
C PHE A 662 37.57 -13.87 15.97
N TYR A 663 36.47 -13.38 15.45
CA TYR A 663 35.75 -12.21 16.00
C TYR A 663 34.44 -12.66 16.61
N GLU A 664 34.30 -12.59 17.95
CA GLU A 664 33.03 -12.71 18.64
C GLU A 664 32.34 -11.35 18.63
N VAL A 665 31.28 -11.22 17.85
CA VAL A 665 30.53 -9.97 17.71
C VAL A 665 29.20 -10.13 18.43
N THR A 666 28.87 -9.16 19.29
CA THR A 666 27.59 -9.08 19.98
C THR A 666 26.74 -8.00 19.34
N PHE A 667 25.53 -8.39 18.92
CA PHE A 667 24.51 -7.52 18.34
C PHE A 667 23.36 -7.35 19.32
N GLU A 668 22.77 -6.16 19.36
CA GLU A 668 21.57 -5.85 20.15
C GLU A 668 20.47 -5.33 19.25
N ASN A 669 19.27 -5.89 19.36
CA ASN A 669 18.03 -5.40 18.73
C ASN A 669 17.29 -4.49 19.72
N LYS A 670 17.46 -3.18 19.56
CA LYS A 670 16.86 -2.13 20.41
C LYS A 670 15.45 -1.76 19.97
N GLY A 671 15.20 -1.86 18.67
CA GLY A 671 13.94 -1.45 18.05
C GLY A 671 12.81 -2.46 18.19
N GLY A 672 13.14 -3.73 18.45
CA GLY A 672 12.18 -4.83 18.63
C GLY A 672 11.80 -5.53 17.33
N LEU A 673 11.93 -4.93 16.17
CA LEU A 673 11.66 -5.58 14.88
C LEU A 673 12.86 -6.43 14.49
N VAL A 674 12.65 -7.75 14.30
CA VAL A 674 13.74 -8.64 13.86
C VAL A 674 14.01 -8.44 12.38
N THR A 675 15.30 -8.50 12.01
CA THR A 675 15.78 -8.26 10.65
C THR A 675 17.06 -9.07 10.38
N PRO A 676 17.39 -9.39 9.13
CA PRO A 676 18.69 -9.92 8.79
C PRO A 676 19.82 -8.98 9.22
N LEU A 677 20.99 -9.52 9.55
CA LEU A 677 22.18 -8.74 9.78
C LEU A 677 22.99 -8.64 8.48
N ILE A 678 23.15 -7.44 7.95
CA ILE A 678 23.98 -7.13 6.79
C ILE A 678 25.26 -6.49 7.31
N ILE A 679 26.36 -7.21 7.24
CA ILE A 679 27.62 -6.82 7.87
C ILE A 679 28.64 -6.51 6.79
N GLU A 680 29.13 -5.29 6.74
CA GLU A 680 30.33 -4.93 5.97
C GLU A 680 31.58 -5.03 6.88
N TRP A 681 32.47 -5.91 6.53
CA TRP A 681 33.79 -6.04 7.12
C TRP A 681 34.77 -5.18 6.35
N THR A 682 35.42 -4.23 6.99
CA THR A 682 36.55 -3.48 6.41
C THR A 682 37.85 -3.97 7.06
N TYR A 683 38.79 -4.43 6.25
CA TYR A 683 40.05 -4.97 6.68
C TYR A 683 41.17 -3.93 6.77
N ASP A 684 42.28 -4.26 7.40
CA ASP A 684 43.46 -3.40 7.58
C ASP A 684 44.11 -2.99 6.25
N ASP A 685 44.02 -3.84 5.21
CA ASP A 685 44.49 -3.54 3.85
C ASP A 685 43.52 -2.65 3.05
N GLY A 686 42.39 -2.25 3.63
CA GLY A 686 41.34 -1.43 3.02
C GLY A 686 40.35 -2.21 2.15
N SER A 687 40.50 -3.51 1.98
CA SER A 687 39.50 -4.34 1.28
C SER A 687 38.22 -4.49 2.10
N LYS A 688 37.11 -4.77 1.42
CA LYS A 688 35.80 -4.92 2.05
C LYS A 688 35.14 -6.23 1.66
N GLU A 689 34.31 -6.77 2.55
CA GLU A 689 33.48 -7.95 2.35
C GLU A 689 32.10 -7.70 2.96
N ILE A 690 31.04 -8.10 2.27
CA ILE A 690 29.66 -8.06 2.81
C ILE A 690 29.21 -9.48 3.12
N GLU A 691 28.72 -9.69 4.35
CA GLU A 691 28.17 -10.94 4.83
C GLU A 691 26.73 -10.72 5.30
N LYS A 692 25.79 -11.54 4.81
CA LYS A 692 24.38 -11.49 5.21
C LYS A 692 24.05 -12.68 6.11
N ILE A 693 23.52 -12.40 7.29
CA ILE A 693 23.05 -13.40 8.26
C ILE A 693 21.53 -13.33 8.29
N PRO A 694 20.81 -14.45 8.07
CA PRO A 694 19.36 -14.48 8.12
C PRO A 694 18.78 -14.03 9.47
N ALA A 695 17.53 -13.53 9.45
CA ALA A 695 16.85 -13.01 10.63
C ALA A 695 16.68 -14.06 11.75
N GLU A 696 16.72 -15.35 11.41
CA GLU A 696 16.62 -16.48 12.35
C GLU A 696 17.75 -16.53 13.37
N ILE A 697 18.80 -15.72 13.21
CA ILE A 697 19.82 -15.56 14.26
C ILE A 697 19.20 -15.07 15.57
N TRP A 698 18.11 -14.32 15.51
CA TRP A 698 17.38 -13.79 16.67
C TRP A 698 16.44 -14.81 17.33
N ARG A 699 16.26 -16.00 16.76
CA ARG A 699 15.26 -16.97 17.19
C ARG A 699 15.38 -17.42 18.65
N PHE A 700 16.58 -17.52 19.18
CA PHE A 700 16.81 -17.96 20.58
C PHE A 700 16.90 -16.79 21.56
N ASN A 701 17.18 -15.60 21.09
CA ASN A 701 17.16 -14.39 21.89
C ASN A 701 16.88 -13.21 20.95
N GLU A 702 15.71 -12.62 21.09
CA GLU A 702 15.20 -11.56 20.22
C GLU A 702 15.85 -10.18 20.48
N LYS A 703 16.61 -10.05 21.58
CA LYS A 703 17.25 -8.80 22.01
C LYS A 703 18.74 -8.77 21.81
N VAL A 704 19.45 -9.86 22.18
CA VAL A 704 20.91 -9.87 22.14
C VAL A 704 21.41 -11.21 21.62
N VAL A 705 22.27 -11.16 20.61
CA VAL A 705 22.90 -12.36 20.06
C VAL A 705 24.41 -12.13 19.90
N SER A 706 25.19 -13.19 20.10
CA SER A 706 26.62 -13.18 19.80
C SER A 706 26.94 -14.30 18.80
N LYS A 707 27.78 -13.98 17.83
CA LYS A 707 28.24 -14.92 16.82
C LYS A 707 29.75 -14.77 16.62
N VAL A 708 30.42 -15.90 16.45
CA VAL A 708 31.85 -15.92 16.07
C VAL A 708 31.99 -15.96 14.56
N PHE A 709 32.77 -15.04 14.03
CA PHE A 709 33.16 -14.95 12.63
C PHE A 709 34.65 -15.26 12.47
N ILE A 710 34.98 -16.01 11.45
CA ILE A 710 36.37 -16.41 11.15
C ILE A 710 36.81 -15.66 9.90
N LYS A 711 37.89 -14.86 10.02
CA LYS A 711 38.39 -14.03 8.94
C LYS A 711 39.87 -14.30 8.68
N ASP A 712 40.26 -14.24 7.41
CA ASP A 712 41.66 -14.40 7.01
C ASP A 712 42.50 -13.17 7.32
N LYS A 713 41.88 -12.00 7.24
CA LYS A 713 42.49 -10.68 7.42
C LYS A 713 42.10 -10.06 8.75
N VAL A 714 42.91 -9.11 9.20
CA VAL A 714 42.61 -8.33 10.40
C VAL A 714 41.49 -7.33 10.07
N VAL A 715 40.42 -7.36 10.87
CA VAL A 715 39.28 -6.45 10.74
C VAL A 715 39.63 -5.10 11.37
N LYS A 716 39.44 -4.03 10.62
CA LYS A 716 39.61 -2.65 11.04
C LYS A 716 38.31 -1.99 11.46
N ASN A 717 37.19 -2.31 10.76
CA ASN A 717 35.89 -1.76 11.04
C ASN A 717 34.80 -2.75 10.67
N ILE A 718 33.68 -2.70 11.41
CA ILE A 718 32.44 -3.42 11.15
C ILE A 718 31.35 -2.39 10.96
N THR A 719 30.57 -2.48 9.86
CA THR A 719 29.43 -1.63 9.60
C THR A 719 28.19 -2.47 9.35
N LEU A 720 27.13 -2.25 10.12
CA LEU A 720 25.81 -2.83 9.87
C LEU A 720 25.06 -2.00 8.84
N ASP A 721 24.33 -2.71 7.98
CA ASP A 721 23.43 -2.15 6.97
C ASP A 721 24.08 -0.99 6.17
N PRO A 722 25.23 -1.23 5.52
CA PRO A 722 26.02 -0.18 4.84
C PRO A 722 25.22 0.53 3.73
N ASN A 723 24.26 -0.16 3.11
CA ASN A 723 23.44 0.35 2.01
C ASN A 723 22.05 0.83 2.45
N LYS A 724 21.73 0.80 3.77
CA LYS A 724 20.43 1.17 4.35
C LYS A 724 19.28 0.35 3.80
N GLU A 725 19.44 -0.96 3.74
CA GLU A 725 18.48 -1.91 3.17
C GLU A 725 17.41 -2.37 4.18
N THR A 726 17.60 -2.14 5.49
CA THR A 726 16.74 -2.70 6.57
C THR A 726 15.77 -1.70 7.20
N ALA A 727 15.83 -0.43 6.86
CA ALA A 727 15.10 0.67 7.49
C ALA A 727 15.55 0.97 8.95
N ASP A 728 16.82 0.76 9.26
CA ASP A 728 17.36 1.08 10.58
C ASP A 728 17.17 2.56 10.94
N VAL A 729 16.54 2.79 12.10
CA VAL A 729 16.19 4.15 12.54
C VAL A 729 17.36 4.87 13.23
N ASN A 730 18.45 4.18 13.56
CA ASN A 730 19.58 4.73 14.30
C ASN A 730 20.94 4.26 13.76
N VAL A 731 21.32 4.71 12.60
CA VAL A 731 22.60 4.32 11.95
C VAL A 731 23.86 4.79 12.70
N LYS A 732 23.74 5.49 13.85
CA LYS A 732 24.89 5.97 14.61
C LYS A 732 25.61 4.86 15.39
N ASP A 733 24.91 3.79 15.71
CA ASP A 733 25.43 2.62 16.42
C ASP A 733 25.63 1.39 15.54
N ASN A 734 25.52 1.57 14.22
CA ASN A 734 25.82 0.53 13.22
C ASN A 734 27.31 0.29 13.00
N ASN A 735 28.19 1.13 13.53
CA ASN A 735 29.63 1.00 13.31
C ASN A 735 30.37 0.53 14.57
N TYR A 736 31.39 -0.28 14.36
CA TYR A 736 32.35 -0.62 15.40
C TYR A 736 33.78 -0.61 14.82
N PRO A 737 34.74 0.15 15.38
CA PRO A 737 34.59 1.06 16.53
C PRO A 737 33.55 2.16 16.29
N ARG A 738 32.95 2.63 17.37
CA ARG A 738 32.00 3.76 17.30
C ARG A 738 32.70 5.00 16.73
N VAL A 739 32.06 5.66 15.80
CA VAL A 739 32.52 6.95 15.30
C VAL A 739 31.92 8.04 16.20
N GLU A 740 32.76 8.87 16.82
CA GLU A 740 32.25 10.05 17.54
C GLU A 740 31.53 10.99 16.55
N VAL A 741 30.24 11.04 16.65
CA VAL A 741 29.44 12.04 15.90
C VAL A 741 29.54 13.34 16.69
N LYS A 742 30.36 14.28 16.23
CA LYS A 742 30.34 15.66 16.77
C LYS A 742 28.90 16.17 16.71
N SER A 743 28.38 16.64 17.83
CA SER A 743 27.05 17.23 17.89
C SER A 743 26.97 18.43 16.93
N ASP A 744 25.78 18.81 16.49
CA ASP A 744 25.61 20.02 15.66
C ASP A 744 26.10 21.27 16.40
N PHE A 745 26.11 21.25 17.74
CA PHE A 745 26.70 22.26 18.57
C PHE A 745 28.25 22.31 18.46
N ASP A 746 28.92 21.16 18.32
CA ASP A 746 30.37 21.10 18.14
C ASP A 746 30.80 21.50 16.72
N ARG A 747 29.89 21.39 15.73
CA ARG A 747 30.10 21.84 14.35
C ARG A 747 29.97 23.35 14.20
N PHE A 748 29.22 24.01 15.08
CA PHE A 748 29.08 25.47 15.10
C PHE A 748 30.24 26.19 15.81
N ASN A 749 31.02 25.47 16.61
CA ASN A 749 32.15 26.05 17.39
C ASN A 749 33.54 25.79 16.76
N ASN A 750 33.62 25.21 15.57
CA ASN A 750 34.79 25.09 14.72
C ASN A 750 34.54 25.77 13.36
#